data_a44c47103a7de5cdf0eda975900232ff
#
_entry.id   a44c47103a7de5cdf0eda975900232ff
#
_cell.length_a   1.000
_cell.length_b   1.000
_cell.length_c   1.000
_cell.angle_alpha   90.00
_cell.angle_beta   90.00
_cell.angle_gamma   90.00
#
_symmetry.space_group_name_H-M   'P 1'
#
loop_
_entity.id
_entity.type
_entity.pdbx_description
1 polymer ?
#
loop_
_entity_poly.entity_id
_entity_poly.type
_entity_poly.pdbx_seq_one_letter_code
_entity_poly.pdbx_strand_id
1 'polypeptide(L)'
;MKYISRKLLVVAALGLCLHGNLWAQEQADKDPNTPVITYTANHPRYVLGGITVDEMKGYDAEYLSSISGLEVGETYEIPGPDISEAVRKYWAQKIFSNVEIVADSIVGNKVFLHVKLTAQPRISSIHYNGVKKSEREDCEKIIGFQPGNQITTDMVNRAEHYIKKHFEEKGFKNCEVHIVQREDVTGDNRVLVDININKNAKVKVKNIFINGVEQKHVAKLKRAMKKTHEKSFVNMFRSKKFLPEKYAEDKDLLTEKLNSWGYRDALITSDSIETIDDKHVNVHLNIYEGKKYYLRNVSWVGNTVYNSDLLDRILQMKRGDVYDQTLMNKRLTSDDDAIGNLYYNNGYVFYRLNPVEVNVVGDSIDLEMRIQEGRQATFNHVRISGNDRVYENVIRRELRTKPGDLFSMDNIKRSIQDLAQMNQFDPEALQNDFGQNGIKPDPVSGTVDLNYPLTSKGGDQIELSAGWGQTGIVGRVGLKFTNFSVQNLFRKGYKRAGFIPQGDGQTLSLQVQTNGTYYQNYALSFLEPWLGGKRPNQLSFSISYSKQSDVNSNYINQNYYNQLYNYTYGYGTSSNYYTDAYDPDKYVKMINLSLGFGKRLRWPDDYFTFMAEASYTRYMLKSWQYFLITDGNCNNFNLSFSLQRNSTDHPFYARSGSEFLFQVTATPPYSLWDGRNYKKLANDYQSSNYQKELQEKYRWIEYHKWKFKFRNFTALSSAVKAPVLMTRIEFGLLGAYNRYKKSPFETYYVGGDGMSGYSSGYATETIGLRGYENGSLSGNNYYMGDAYAYSRMTLELRYPLMLENSTSIFALAFVEGGNAWTDVKKFNPFDMKRSAGVGVRILLPMVGLMGIDWAYGFQKYISGYSNKSRAGGSQFHFIIGQEF
;
A
#
# COMPACT_ATOMS: atom_id res chain seq x y z
N MET A 1 -27.09 50.60 -36.71
CA MET A 1 -28.49 50.21 -37.09
C MET A 1 -28.61 49.68 -38.52
N LYS A 2 -27.69 48.94 -39.10
CA LYS A 2 -27.77 48.38 -40.48
C LYS A 2 -27.38 46.86 -40.53
N TYR A 3 -27.21 46.19 -39.38
CA TYR A 3 -26.80 44.77 -39.32
C TYR A 3 -27.86 43.84 -38.68
N ILE A 4 -29.02 44.39 -38.23
CA ILE A 4 -30.05 43.62 -37.53
C ILE A 4 -31.19 43.22 -38.52
N SER A 5 -31.36 43.91 -39.65
CA SER A 5 -32.46 43.62 -40.58
C SER A 5 -32.22 42.45 -41.56
N ARG A 6 -30.95 41.95 -41.69
CA ARG A 6 -30.68 40.83 -42.62
C ARG A 6 -30.77 39.44 -41.97
N LYS A 7 -30.71 39.34 -40.63
CA LYS A 7 -30.88 38.04 -39.93
C LYS A 7 -32.34 37.71 -39.64
N LEU A 8 -33.24 38.71 -39.60
CA LEU A 8 -34.65 38.45 -39.39
C LEU A 8 -35.36 37.95 -40.66
N LEU A 9 -34.85 38.29 -41.83
CA LEU A 9 -35.39 37.84 -43.12
C LEU A 9 -34.98 36.41 -43.49
N VAL A 10 -33.84 35.93 -42.98
CA VAL A 10 -33.39 34.57 -43.20
C VAL A 10 -34.12 33.58 -42.27
N VAL A 11 -34.51 34.01 -41.06
CA VAL A 11 -35.30 33.21 -40.13
C VAL A 11 -36.76 33.12 -40.55
N ALA A 12 -37.33 34.17 -41.17
CA ALA A 12 -38.68 34.13 -41.73
C ALA A 12 -38.77 33.30 -43.03
N ALA A 13 -37.72 33.26 -43.87
CA ALA A 13 -37.66 32.40 -45.04
C ALA A 13 -37.43 30.93 -44.72
N LEU A 14 -36.70 30.61 -43.64
CA LEU A 14 -36.52 29.22 -43.14
C LEU A 14 -37.79 28.72 -42.43
N GLY A 15 -38.59 29.60 -41.80
CA GLY A 15 -39.86 29.23 -41.17
C GLY A 15 -40.96 28.90 -42.17
N LEU A 16 -40.93 29.49 -43.37
CA LEU A 16 -41.88 29.22 -44.45
C LEU A 16 -41.53 27.99 -45.29
N CYS A 17 -40.26 27.59 -45.36
CA CYS A 17 -39.88 26.35 -46.03
C CYS A 17 -40.08 25.08 -45.16
N LEU A 18 -40.21 25.21 -43.81
CA LEU A 18 -40.51 24.08 -42.93
C LEU A 18 -42.00 23.78 -42.78
N HIS A 19 -42.88 24.69 -43.19
CA HIS A 19 -44.31 24.44 -43.19
C HIS A 19 -44.86 23.99 -44.57
N GLY A 20 -43.99 23.98 -45.61
CA GLY A 20 -44.37 23.50 -46.95
C GLY A 20 -44.17 22.01 -47.21
N ASN A 21 -43.38 21.35 -46.37
CA ASN A 21 -43.07 19.93 -46.57
C ASN A 21 -43.86 18.97 -45.66
N LEU A 22 -44.75 19.49 -44.80
CA LEU A 22 -45.57 18.62 -43.92
C LEU A 22 -46.92 18.24 -44.57
N TRP A 23 -47.23 18.72 -45.80
CA TRP A 23 -48.46 18.37 -46.51
C TRP A 23 -48.22 17.57 -47.80
N ALA A 24 -47.02 17.14 -48.10
CA ALA A 24 -46.69 16.39 -49.32
C ALA A 24 -46.26 14.93 -49.06
N GLN A 25 -46.39 14.42 -47.87
CA GLN A 25 -46.02 13.04 -47.57
C GLN A 25 -47.16 12.12 -47.13
N GLU A 26 -48.40 12.52 -47.42
CA GLU A 26 -49.60 11.72 -47.08
C GLU A 26 -50.43 11.30 -48.30
N GLN A 27 -49.78 11.04 -49.42
CA GLN A 27 -50.40 10.38 -50.61
C GLN A 27 -49.33 9.45 -51.27
N ALA A 28 -48.82 8.49 -50.53
CA ALA A 28 -48.18 7.34 -51.14
C ALA A 28 -49.10 6.16 -50.89
N ASP A 29 -49.68 5.68 -51.98
CA ASP A 29 -50.32 4.38 -52.21
C ASP A 29 -51.07 3.74 -51.01
N LYS A 30 -52.26 4.17 -50.75
CA LYS A 30 -53.25 3.34 -50.06
C LYS A 30 -53.76 2.31 -51.06
N ASP A 31 -53.29 1.08 -50.95
CA ASP A 31 -53.92 -0.08 -51.56
C ASP A 31 -55.41 -0.04 -51.19
N PRO A 32 -56.32 -0.04 -52.17
CA PRO A 32 -57.77 0.12 -51.93
C PRO A 32 -58.41 -0.98 -51.08
N ASN A 33 -57.63 -2.03 -50.72
CA ASN A 33 -58.04 -3.15 -49.83
C ASN A 33 -57.52 -3.03 -48.40
N THR A 34 -56.82 -1.95 -48.00
CA THR A 34 -56.39 -1.78 -46.64
C THR A 34 -57.55 -1.42 -45.72
N PRO A 35 -57.84 -2.21 -44.67
CA PRO A 35 -58.95 -1.91 -43.79
C PRO A 35 -58.73 -0.61 -43.01
N VAL A 36 -59.69 0.32 -43.06
CA VAL A 36 -59.63 1.60 -42.35
C VAL A 36 -60.13 1.40 -40.92
N ILE A 37 -59.27 1.41 -39.96
CA ILE A 37 -59.63 1.40 -38.53
C ILE A 37 -59.85 2.85 -38.10
N THR A 38 -61.10 3.18 -37.69
CA THR A 38 -61.43 4.52 -37.17
C THR A 38 -61.26 4.58 -35.66
N TYR A 39 -60.48 5.55 -35.18
CA TYR A 39 -60.26 5.83 -33.73
C TYR A 39 -61.42 6.75 -33.25
N THR A 40 -62.57 6.16 -32.98
CA THR A 40 -63.72 6.86 -32.43
C THR A 40 -63.97 6.49 -30.97
N ALA A 41 -64.76 7.26 -30.20
CA ALA A 41 -64.98 7.00 -28.78
C ALA A 41 -65.69 5.67 -28.51
N ASN A 42 -66.43 5.09 -29.49
CA ASN A 42 -66.90 3.71 -29.44
C ASN A 42 -66.10 2.85 -30.39
N HIS A 43 -65.21 2.05 -29.86
CA HIS A 43 -64.38 1.14 -30.63
C HIS A 43 -65.24 -0.02 -31.19
N PRO A 44 -65.13 -0.39 -32.45
CA PRO A 44 -65.86 -1.53 -33.02
C PRO A 44 -65.30 -2.84 -32.43
N ARG A 45 -66.18 -3.82 -32.22
CA ARG A 45 -65.80 -5.16 -31.74
C ARG A 45 -65.68 -6.13 -32.90
N TYR A 46 -64.60 -6.85 -32.99
CA TYR A 46 -64.37 -7.85 -34.03
C TYR A 46 -64.06 -9.19 -33.40
N VAL A 47 -64.50 -10.27 -34.06
CA VAL A 47 -64.05 -11.61 -33.75
C VAL A 47 -62.67 -11.84 -34.38
N LEU A 48 -61.68 -12.27 -33.62
CA LEU A 48 -60.36 -12.57 -34.13
C LEU A 48 -60.40 -13.80 -35.05
N GLY A 49 -60.23 -13.59 -36.35
CA GLY A 49 -60.25 -14.62 -37.39
C GLY A 49 -58.95 -15.38 -37.56
N GLY A 50 -57.86 -14.70 -37.23
CA GLY A 50 -56.52 -15.26 -37.28
C GLY A 50 -55.44 -14.23 -36.86
N ILE A 51 -54.31 -14.72 -36.41
CA ILE A 51 -53.14 -13.92 -36.07
C ILE A 51 -51.89 -14.50 -36.77
N THR A 52 -51.16 -13.68 -37.47
CA THR A 52 -49.93 -14.03 -38.13
C THR A 52 -48.81 -13.14 -37.57
N VAL A 53 -47.60 -13.63 -37.57
CA VAL A 53 -46.42 -12.94 -37.06
C VAL A 53 -45.30 -13.02 -38.08
N ASP A 54 -44.46 -11.98 -38.16
CA ASP A 54 -43.29 -11.97 -39.03
C ASP A 54 -42.37 -13.17 -38.72
N GLU A 55 -41.84 -13.81 -39.74
CA GLU A 55 -40.84 -14.88 -39.55
C GLU A 55 -39.55 -14.30 -39.00
N MET A 56 -39.13 -14.81 -37.84
CA MET A 56 -37.89 -14.41 -37.23
C MET A 56 -36.94 -15.62 -37.10
N LYS A 57 -35.75 -15.51 -37.66
CA LYS A 57 -34.72 -16.56 -37.53
C LYS A 57 -34.47 -16.90 -36.07
N GLY A 58 -34.66 -18.18 -35.71
CA GLY A 58 -34.39 -18.69 -34.37
C GLY A 58 -35.59 -18.63 -33.41
N TYR A 59 -36.75 -18.21 -33.85
CA TYR A 59 -38.00 -18.22 -33.08
C TYR A 59 -39.10 -18.93 -33.89
N ASP A 60 -39.89 -19.75 -33.22
CA ASP A 60 -41.05 -20.40 -33.80
C ASP A 60 -42.21 -19.43 -33.91
N ALA A 61 -42.87 -19.39 -35.07
CA ALA A 61 -44.00 -18.50 -35.33
C ALA A 61 -45.19 -18.76 -34.38
N GLU A 62 -45.44 -20.04 -34.02
CA GLU A 62 -46.45 -20.36 -33.02
C GLU A 62 -46.15 -19.82 -31.63
N TYR A 63 -44.87 -19.93 -31.21
CA TYR A 63 -44.43 -19.33 -29.96
C TYR A 63 -44.57 -17.81 -29.98
N LEU A 64 -44.13 -17.17 -31.07
CA LEU A 64 -44.24 -15.69 -31.20
C LEU A 64 -45.67 -15.24 -31.14
N SER A 65 -46.61 -15.95 -31.82
CA SER A 65 -48.05 -15.59 -31.79
C SER A 65 -48.67 -15.77 -30.40
N SER A 66 -48.26 -16.81 -29.67
CA SER A 66 -48.72 -17.08 -28.30
C SER A 66 -48.40 -15.99 -27.29
N ILE A 67 -47.30 -15.24 -27.48
CA ILE A 67 -46.92 -14.11 -26.63
C ILE A 67 -48.02 -13.04 -26.56
N SER A 68 -48.76 -12.83 -27.66
CA SER A 68 -49.84 -11.84 -27.69
C SER A 68 -50.90 -12.11 -26.61
N GLY A 69 -51.17 -13.39 -26.29
CA GLY A 69 -52.26 -13.81 -25.44
C GLY A 69 -53.63 -13.54 -26.04
N LEU A 70 -53.73 -13.34 -27.37
CA LEU A 70 -54.99 -13.21 -28.09
C LEU A 70 -55.37 -14.59 -28.64
N GLU A 71 -56.64 -14.97 -28.40
CA GLU A 71 -57.19 -16.29 -28.83
C GLU A 71 -58.05 -16.14 -30.05
N VAL A 72 -57.81 -16.97 -31.07
CA VAL A 72 -58.62 -16.98 -32.31
C VAL A 72 -60.05 -17.47 -31.99
N GLY A 73 -61.03 -16.70 -32.40
CA GLY A 73 -62.46 -16.96 -32.13
C GLY A 73 -63.07 -16.06 -31.05
N GLU A 74 -62.24 -15.44 -30.21
CA GLU A 74 -62.69 -14.48 -29.20
C GLU A 74 -62.94 -13.08 -29.78
N THR A 75 -63.78 -12.29 -29.08
CA THR A 75 -64.18 -10.95 -29.54
C THR A 75 -63.41 -9.84 -28.82
N TYR A 76 -62.65 -9.04 -29.58
CA TYR A 76 -61.86 -7.93 -29.06
C TYR A 76 -62.29 -6.57 -29.57
N GLU A 77 -62.10 -5.55 -28.77
CA GLU A 77 -62.18 -4.15 -29.22
C GLU A 77 -60.93 -3.77 -30.01
N ILE A 78 -61.07 -3.28 -31.23
CA ILE A 78 -59.91 -2.90 -32.08
C ILE A 78 -60.17 -1.52 -32.68
N PRO A 79 -59.31 -0.55 -32.31
CA PRO A 79 -58.23 -0.56 -31.31
C PRO A 79 -58.83 -0.62 -29.89
N GLY A 80 -58.11 -1.33 -28.96
CA GLY A 80 -58.62 -1.53 -27.62
C GLY A 80 -57.53 -1.89 -26.61
N PRO A 81 -57.96 -2.06 -25.33
CA PRO A 81 -57.04 -2.34 -24.25
C PRO A 81 -56.33 -3.68 -24.43
N ASP A 82 -57.01 -4.70 -24.99
CA ASP A 82 -56.43 -6.03 -25.20
C ASP A 82 -55.28 -6.02 -26.22
N ILE A 83 -55.41 -5.24 -27.29
CA ILE A 83 -54.32 -5.04 -28.25
C ILE A 83 -53.12 -4.33 -27.61
N SER A 84 -53.42 -3.30 -26.79
CA SER A 84 -52.38 -2.58 -26.06
C SER A 84 -51.65 -3.49 -25.04
N GLU A 85 -52.39 -4.41 -24.43
CA GLU A 85 -51.80 -5.43 -23.52
C GLU A 85 -50.97 -6.45 -24.28
N ALA A 86 -51.43 -6.90 -25.45
CA ALA A 86 -50.64 -7.76 -26.33
C ALA A 86 -49.31 -7.14 -26.69
N VAL A 87 -49.31 -5.85 -27.09
CA VAL A 87 -48.07 -5.09 -27.35
C VAL A 87 -47.19 -5.03 -26.12
N ARG A 88 -47.73 -4.80 -24.93
CA ARG A 88 -46.95 -4.80 -23.66
C ARG A 88 -46.33 -6.17 -23.36
N LYS A 89 -47.03 -7.26 -23.63
CA LYS A 89 -46.53 -8.63 -23.46
C LYS A 89 -45.31 -8.90 -24.38
N TYR A 90 -45.33 -8.47 -25.60
CA TYR A 90 -44.17 -8.52 -26.50
C TYR A 90 -43.00 -7.68 -25.96
N TRP A 91 -43.24 -6.44 -25.54
CA TRP A 91 -42.21 -5.59 -24.95
C TRP A 91 -41.60 -6.15 -23.66
N ALA A 92 -42.40 -6.85 -22.87
CA ALA A 92 -41.96 -7.48 -21.65
C ALA A 92 -40.89 -8.58 -21.89
N GLN A 93 -40.84 -9.16 -23.11
CA GLN A 93 -39.81 -10.13 -23.50
C GLN A 93 -38.39 -9.50 -23.65
N LYS A 94 -38.33 -8.18 -23.84
CA LYS A 94 -37.06 -7.42 -24.03
C LYS A 94 -36.22 -7.84 -25.23
N ILE A 95 -36.74 -8.64 -26.14
CA ILE A 95 -36.03 -9.17 -27.32
C ILE A 95 -36.44 -8.40 -28.62
N PHE A 96 -37.40 -7.51 -28.56
CA PHE A 96 -37.87 -6.74 -29.70
C PHE A 96 -37.50 -5.27 -29.59
N SER A 97 -37.11 -4.68 -30.70
CA SER A 97 -36.87 -3.22 -30.87
C SER A 97 -38.10 -2.46 -31.34
N ASN A 98 -38.99 -3.15 -32.07
CA ASN A 98 -40.26 -2.62 -32.48
C ASN A 98 -41.34 -3.71 -32.48
N VAL A 99 -42.55 -3.33 -32.13
CA VAL A 99 -43.75 -4.20 -32.14
C VAL A 99 -44.93 -3.40 -32.67
N GLU A 100 -45.46 -3.83 -33.80
CA GLU A 100 -46.65 -3.24 -34.43
C GLU A 100 -47.70 -4.34 -34.66
N ILE A 101 -48.91 -4.12 -34.22
CA ILE A 101 -50.06 -5.00 -34.56
C ILE A 101 -50.90 -4.30 -35.58
N VAL A 102 -50.99 -4.86 -36.77
CA VAL A 102 -51.70 -4.29 -37.92
C VAL A 102 -52.89 -5.18 -38.23
N ALA A 103 -54.01 -4.59 -38.58
CA ALA A 103 -55.13 -5.34 -39.17
C ALA A 103 -54.83 -5.59 -40.65
N ASP A 104 -54.58 -6.83 -40.99
CA ASP A 104 -54.28 -7.25 -42.36
C ASP A 104 -55.55 -7.24 -43.24
N SER A 105 -56.64 -7.82 -42.69
CA SER A 105 -57.91 -7.80 -43.39
C SER A 105 -59.09 -7.85 -42.41
N ILE A 106 -60.26 -7.29 -42.85
CA ILE A 106 -61.52 -7.38 -42.13
C ILE A 106 -62.56 -7.99 -43.05
N VAL A 107 -63.12 -9.15 -42.72
CA VAL A 107 -64.12 -9.85 -43.52
C VAL A 107 -65.41 -9.99 -42.67
N GLY A 108 -66.37 -9.15 -42.96
CA GLY A 108 -67.59 -9.05 -42.13
C GLY A 108 -67.32 -8.59 -40.75
N ASN A 109 -67.54 -9.47 -39.75
CA ASN A 109 -67.28 -9.18 -38.34
C ASN A 109 -65.95 -9.84 -37.84
N LYS A 110 -65.13 -10.41 -38.73
CA LYS A 110 -63.85 -11.06 -38.42
C LYS A 110 -62.70 -10.17 -38.83
N VAL A 111 -61.69 -10.00 -37.92
CA VAL A 111 -60.42 -9.32 -38.17
C VAL A 111 -59.31 -10.32 -38.21
N PHE A 112 -58.38 -10.12 -39.14
CA PHE A 112 -57.13 -10.86 -39.20
C PHE A 112 -56.00 -9.90 -38.83
N LEU A 113 -55.21 -10.24 -37.79
CA LEU A 113 -54.14 -9.42 -37.29
C LEU A 113 -52.79 -9.94 -37.75
N HIS A 114 -51.90 -9.02 -38.10
CA HIS A 114 -50.52 -9.32 -38.42
C HIS A 114 -49.60 -8.58 -37.43
N VAL A 115 -48.75 -9.30 -36.76
CA VAL A 115 -47.79 -8.73 -35.78
C VAL A 115 -46.44 -8.58 -36.45
N LYS A 116 -46.03 -7.32 -36.66
CA LYS A 116 -44.70 -6.98 -37.17
C LYS A 116 -43.75 -6.86 -36.01
N LEU A 117 -42.70 -7.69 -36.00
CA LEU A 117 -41.72 -7.74 -34.95
C LEU A 117 -40.33 -7.41 -35.51
N THR A 118 -39.62 -6.48 -34.86
CA THR A 118 -38.21 -6.25 -35.13
C THR A 118 -37.39 -6.68 -33.95
N ALA A 119 -36.44 -7.60 -34.17
CA ALA A 119 -35.59 -8.07 -33.07
C ALA A 119 -34.61 -6.98 -32.62
N GLN A 120 -34.26 -7.01 -31.34
CA GLN A 120 -33.13 -6.19 -30.81
C GLN A 120 -31.83 -6.61 -31.48
N PRO A 121 -31.03 -5.68 -31.98
CA PRO A 121 -29.78 -5.99 -32.62
C PRO A 121 -28.78 -6.57 -31.60
N ARG A 122 -27.88 -7.44 -32.09
CA ARG A 122 -26.80 -8.02 -31.26
C ARG A 122 -25.47 -7.38 -31.61
N ILE A 123 -24.64 -7.19 -30.59
CA ILE A 123 -23.28 -6.64 -30.76
C ILE A 123 -22.42 -7.64 -31.52
N SER A 124 -21.87 -7.24 -32.67
CA SER A 124 -20.88 -7.99 -33.44
C SER A 124 -19.47 -7.73 -32.89
N SER A 125 -19.08 -6.48 -32.82
CA SER A 125 -17.81 -6.06 -32.22
C SER A 125 -17.94 -4.66 -31.60
N ILE A 126 -16.95 -4.34 -30.73
CA ILE A 126 -16.92 -3.06 -30.01
C ILE A 126 -15.59 -2.38 -30.29
N HIS A 127 -15.65 -1.15 -30.77
CA HIS A 127 -14.47 -0.34 -31.05
C HIS A 127 -14.44 0.89 -30.15
N TYR A 128 -13.30 1.12 -29.51
CA TYR A 128 -13.09 2.25 -28.62
C TYR A 128 -12.13 3.25 -29.26
N ASN A 129 -12.57 4.47 -29.45
CA ASN A 129 -11.79 5.55 -30.02
C ASN A 129 -11.49 6.63 -28.96
N GLY A 130 -10.28 7.22 -29.01
CA GLY A 130 -9.88 8.33 -28.12
C GLY A 130 -9.33 7.92 -26.75
N VAL A 131 -9.15 6.63 -26.47
CA VAL A 131 -8.63 6.10 -25.20
C VAL A 131 -7.41 5.22 -25.36
N LYS A 132 -6.58 5.15 -24.31
CA LYS A 132 -5.43 4.23 -24.22
C LYS A 132 -5.89 2.82 -23.86
N LYS A 133 -5.05 1.82 -24.07
CA LYS A 133 -5.36 0.41 -23.79
C LYS A 133 -5.86 0.19 -22.36
N SER A 134 -5.18 0.72 -21.34
CA SER A 134 -5.62 0.58 -19.94
C SER A 134 -6.95 1.27 -19.65
N GLU A 135 -7.21 2.43 -20.26
CA GLU A 135 -8.47 3.14 -20.11
C GLU A 135 -9.62 2.41 -20.81
N ARG A 136 -9.33 1.74 -21.94
CA ARG A 136 -10.27 0.85 -22.62
C ARG A 136 -10.68 -0.32 -21.72
N GLU A 137 -9.71 -1.01 -21.09
CA GLU A 137 -9.97 -2.10 -20.16
C GLU A 137 -10.85 -1.64 -18.96
N ASP A 138 -10.64 -0.42 -18.47
CA ASP A 138 -11.51 0.17 -17.45
C ASP A 138 -12.95 0.38 -17.98
N CYS A 139 -13.10 0.94 -19.18
CA CYS A 139 -14.42 1.14 -19.79
C CYS A 139 -15.15 -0.19 -20.03
N GLU A 140 -14.45 -1.22 -20.52
CA GLU A 140 -15.01 -2.56 -20.76
C GLU A 140 -15.61 -3.16 -19.46
N LYS A 141 -14.91 -2.99 -18.33
CA LYS A 141 -15.41 -3.45 -17.02
C LYS A 141 -16.65 -2.69 -16.56
N ILE A 142 -16.71 -1.38 -16.82
CA ILE A 142 -17.79 -0.51 -16.36
C ILE A 142 -19.10 -0.77 -17.11
N ILE A 143 -19.04 -0.94 -18.42
CA ILE A 143 -20.24 -1.07 -19.26
C ILE A 143 -20.69 -2.52 -19.45
N GLY A 144 -19.76 -3.49 -19.35
CA GLY A 144 -20.08 -4.90 -19.45
C GLY A 144 -20.57 -5.37 -20.81
N PHE A 145 -20.36 -4.60 -21.88
CA PHE A 145 -20.74 -4.99 -23.24
C PHE A 145 -19.85 -6.16 -23.72
N GLN A 146 -20.47 -7.16 -24.33
CA GLN A 146 -19.76 -8.28 -24.92
C GLN A 146 -20.32 -8.62 -26.30
N PRO A 147 -19.49 -9.08 -27.26
CA PRO A 147 -19.99 -9.58 -28.54
C PRO A 147 -21.02 -10.70 -28.32
N GLY A 148 -22.11 -10.64 -29.08
CA GLY A 148 -23.25 -11.55 -28.95
C GLY A 148 -24.37 -11.07 -28.04
N ASN A 149 -24.11 -10.12 -27.15
CA ASN A 149 -25.17 -9.52 -26.30
C ASN A 149 -26.11 -8.64 -27.13
N GLN A 150 -27.37 -8.59 -26.73
CA GLN A 150 -28.33 -7.60 -27.27
C GLN A 150 -27.96 -6.20 -26.80
N ILE A 151 -28.24 -5.19 -27.63
CA ILE A 151 -28.03 -3.80 -27.30
C ILE A 151 -29.34 -3.02 -27.41
N THR A 152 -29.65 -2.26 -26.37
CA THR A 152 -30.82 -1.40 -26.29
C THR A 152 -30.42 0.06 -26.16
N THR A 153 -31.28 0.98 -26.53
CA THR A 153 -31.04 2.42 -26.37
C THR A 153 -30.78 2.82 -24.92
N ASP A 154 -31.49 2.19 -23.98
CA ASP A 154 -31.25 2.42 -22.55
C ASP A 154 -29.85 1.96 -22.09
N MET A 155 -29.36 0.82 -22.60
CA MET A 155 -28.00 0.35 -22.32
C MET A 155 -26.95 1.32 -22.88
N VAL A 156 -27.19 1.86 -24.08
CA VAL A 156 -26.31 2.87 -24.71
C VAL A 156 -26.24 4.12 -23.84
N ASN A 157 -27.42 4.68 -23.49
CA ASN A 157 -27.48 5.89 -22.67
C ASN A 157 -26.80 5.72 -21.29
N ARG A 158 -27.03 4.56 -20.65
CA ARG A 158 -26.35 4.24 -19.40
C ARG A 158 -24.83 4.09 -19.58
N ALA A 159 -24.40 3.44 -20.64
CA ALA A 159 -22.98 3.27 -20.95
C ALA A 159 -22.29 4.63 -21.18
N GLU A 160 -22.90 5.51 -21.97
CA GLU A 160 -22.41 6.88 -22.16
C GLU A 160 -22.28 7.63 -20.83
N HIS A 161 -23.33 7.54 -20.00
CA HIS A 161 -23.32 8.19 -18.68
C HIS A 161 -22.21 7.64 -17.77
N TYR A 162 -22.05 6.32 -17.68
CA TYR A 162 -21.04 5.71 -16.81
C TYR A 162 -19.61 5.99 -17.29
N ILE A 163 -19.36 5.91 -18.60
CA ILE A 163 -18.05 6.26 -19.16
C ILE A 163 -17.75 7.74 -18.91
N LYS A 164 -18.70 8.63 -19.16
CA LYS A 164 -18.55 10.07 -18.89
C LYS A 164 -18.23 10.33 -17.43
N LYS A 165 -19.01 9.76 -16.50
CA LYS A 165 -18.79 9.87 -15.05
C LYS A 165 -17.39 9.37 -14.65
N HIS A 166 -16.97 8.23 -15.18
CA HIS A 166 -15.64 7.69 -14.92
C HIS A 166 -14.49 8.64 -15.33
N PHE A 167 -14.62 9.30 -16.48
CA PHE A 167 -13.61 10.28 -16.90
C PHE A 167 -13.71 11.60 -16.14
N GLU A 168 -14.91 12.02 -15.72
CA GLU A 168 -15.09 13.16 -14.81
C GLU A 168 -14.39 12.92 -13.46
N GLU A 169 -14.51 11.72 -12.89
CA GLU A 169 -13.80 11.29 -11.68
C GLU A 169 -12.27 11.29 -11.86
N LYS A 170 -11.77 11.10 -13.09
CA LYS A 170 -10.36 11.23 -13.45
C LYS A 170 -9.92 12.68 -13.75
N GLY A 171 -10.84 13.64 -13.65
CA GLY A 171 -10.60 15.07 -13.83
C GLY A 171 -10.83 15.62 -15.25
N PHE A 172 -11.49 14.85 -16.12
CA PHE A 172 -11.89 15.28 -17.46
C PHE A 172 -13.35 15.77 -17.46
N LYS A 173 -13.59 16.90 -16.80
CA LYS A 173 -14.96 17.45 -16.60
C LYS A 173 -15.74 17.65 -17.91
N ASN A 174 -15.06 17.99 -19.00
CA ASN A 174 -15.65 18.25 -20.30
C ASN A 174 -15.58 17.02 -21.23
N CYS A 175 -15.58 15.81 -20.67
CA CYS A 175 -15.57 14.58 -21.45
C CYS A 175 -16.90 14.42 -22.20
N GLU A 176 -16.81 14.14 -23.49
CA GLU A 176 -17.93 13.80 -24.36
C GLU A 176 -17.80 12.36 -24.79
N VAL A 177 -18.90 11.63 -24.70
CA VAL A 177 -18.97 10.21 -25.06
C VAL A 177 -20.16 10.04 -26.01
N HIS A 178 -19.90 9.47 -27.17
CA HIS A 178 -20.92 9.17 -28.17
C HIS A 178 -20.77 7.73 -28.61
N ILE A 179 -21.82 6.95 -28.44
CA ILE A 179 -21.89 5.57 -28.88
C ILE A 179 -22.72 5.48 -30.13
N VAL A 180 -22.10 5.05 -31.22
CA VAL A 180 -22.73 4.92 -32.52
C VAL A 180 -22.88 3.46 -32.87
N GLN A 181 -24.10 3.05 -33.26
CA GLN A 181 -24.36 1.72 -33.74
C GLN A 181 -24.39 1.77 -35.29
N ARG A 182 -23.64 0.89 -35.93
CA ARG A 182 -23.61 0.69 -37.37
C ARG A 182 -24.01 -0.74 -37.71
N GLU A 183 -24.83 -0.94 -38.72
CA GLU A 183 -25.18 -2.27 -39.18
C GLU A 183 -23.93 -3.07 -39.61
N ASP A 184 -23.86 -4.31 -39.23
CA ASP A 184 -22.82 -5.22 -39.67
C ASP A 184 -23.31 -5.99 -40.89
N VAL A 185 -22.72 -5.66 -42.06
CA VAL A 185 -23.08 -6.26 -43.38
C VAL A 185 -22.79 -7.77 -43.42
N THR A 186 -22.01 -8.31 -42.46
CA THR A 186 -21.57 -9.73 -42.42
C THR A 186 -22.57 -10.64 -41.74
N GLY A 187 -23.63 -10.11 -41.14
CA GLY A 187 -24.59 -10.94 -40.41
C GLY A 187 -25.93 -10.24 -40.17
N ASP A 188 -27.03 -11.01 -40.21
CA ASP A 188 -28.38 -10.50 -40.01
C ASP A 188 -28.55 -9.99 -38.58
N ASN A 189 -29.17 -8.81 -38.42
CA ASN A 189 -29.51 -8.17 -37.16
C ASN A 189 -28.33 -8.01 -36.16
N ARG A 190 -27.15 -7.65 -36.72
CA ARG A 190 -25.92 -7.39 -35.92
C ARG A 190 -25.50 -5.94 -36.11
N VAL A 191 -24.90 -5.40 -35.04
CA VAL A 191 -24.36 -4.04 -35.05
C VAL A 191 -22.92 -3.99 -34.55
N LEU A 192 -22.14 -3.16 -35.21
CA LEU A 192 -20.84 -2.70 -34.75
C LEU A 192 -21.07 -1.52 -33.80
N VAL A 193 -20.48 -1.57 -32.63
CA VAL A 193 -20.62 -0.51 -31.62
C VAL A 193 -19.33 0.30 -31.55
N ASP A 194 -19.37 1.54 -32.03
CA ASP A 194 -18.26 2.47 -31.97
C ASP A 194 -18.44 3.42 -30.79
N ILE A 195 -17.58 3.30 -29.80
CA ILE A 195 -17.56 4.16 -28.61
C ILE A 195 -16.52 5.26 -28.83
N ASN A 196 -16.98 6.45 -29.13
CA ASN A 196 -16.14 7.60 -29.39
C ASN A 196 -16.05 8.45 -28.13
N ILE A 197 -14.84 8.55 -27.57
CA ILE A 197 -14.59 9.26 -26.32
C ILE A 197 -13.65 10.43 -26.59
N ASN A 198 -14.17 11.63 -26.49
CA ASN A 198 -13.37 12.84 -26.49
C ASN A 198 -13.17 13.32 -25.06
N LYS A 199 -12.02 13.01 -24.49
CA LYS A 199 -11.72 13.35 -23.09
C LYS A 199 -11.53 14.85 -22.85
N ASN A 200 -11.21 15.63 -23.89
CA ASN A 200 -10.80 17.02 -23.75
C ASN A 200 -9.62 17.17 -22.76
N ALA A 201 -9.37 18.36 -22.23
CA ALA A 201 -8.29 18.60 -21.28
C ALA A 201 -8.73 18.33 -19.84
N LYS A 202 -7.78 17.92 -18.99
CA LYS A 202 -8.02 17.85 -17.54
C LYS A 202 -8.25 19.24 -16.98
N VAL A 203 -9.35 19.43 -16.29
CA VAL A 203 -9.69 20.70 -15.64
C VAL A 203 -8.93 20.85 -14.34
N LYS A 204 -8.32 22.03 -14.13
CA LYS A 204 -7.53 22.40 -12.94
C LYS A 204 -8.14 23.61 -12.26
N VAL A 205 -8.01 23.65 -10.94
CA VAL A 205 -8.41 24.83 -10.15
C VAL A 205 -7.35 25.92 -10.30
N LYS A 206 -7.78 27.11 -10.72
CA LYS A 206 -6.93 28.31 -10.81
C LYS A 206 -6.92 29.05 -9.48
N ASN A 207 -8.11 29.45 -9.00
CA ASN A 207 -8.28 30.15 -7.74
C ASN A 207 -9.45 29.56 -6.94
N ILE A 208 -9.38 29.71 -5.62
CA ILE A 208 -10.46 29.39 -4.69
C ILE A 208 -10.80 30.68 -3.96
N PHE A 209 -12.05 31.12 -4.05
CA PHE A 209 -12.58 32.29 -3.37
C PHE A 209 -13.50 31.82 -2.24
N ILE A 210 -13.22 32.27 -1.01
CA ILE A 210 -14.02 31.97 0.17
C ILE A 210 -14.51 33.30 0.74
N ASN A 211 -15.82 33.49 0.73
CA ASN A 211 -16.51 34.69 1.20
C ASN A 211 -17.36 34.40 2.43
N GLY A 212 -17.68 35.45 3.20
CA GLY A 212 -18.56 35.34 4.36
C GLY A 212 -17.86 34.88 5.65
N VAL A 213 -16.50 34.80 5.64
CA VAL A 213 -15.67 34.49 6.80
C VAL A 213 -14.69 35.62 7.10
N GLU A 214 -14.15 35.68 8.32
CA GLU A 214 -13.09 36.63 8.64
C GLU A 214 -11.86 36.41 7.75
N GLN A 215 -11.25 37.49 7.28
CA GLN A 215 -10.10 37.43 6.37
C GLN A 215 -8.92 36.58 6.90
N LYS A 216 -8.68 36.59 8.21
CA LYS A 216 -7.64 35.77 8.87
C LYS A 216 -7.90 34.26 8.77
N HIS A 217 -9.15 33.83 8.51
CA HIS A 217 -9.56 32.42 8.41
C HIS A 217 -9.40 31.89 7.00
N VAL A 218 -9.48 32.74 5.96
CA VAL A 218 -9.45 32.33 4.54
C VAL A 218 -8.23 31.44 4.22
N ALA A 219 -7.04 31.88 4.62
CA ALA A 219 -5.81 31.10 4.33
C ALA A 219 -5.77 29.75 5.06
N LYS A 220 -6.35 29.67 6.27
CA LYS A 220 -6.41 28.43 7.05
C LYS A 220 -7.46 27.47 6.47
N LEU A 221 -8.60 27.99 6.01
CA LEU A 221 -9.67 27.24 5.35
C LEU A 221 -9.18 26.66 4.01
N LYS A 222 -8.50 27.46 3.17
CA LYS A 222 -7.86 26.95 1.96
C LYS A 222 -6.86 25.81 2.22
N ARG A 223 -6.15 25.83 3.37
CA ARG A 223 -5.26 24.71 3.77
C ARG A 223 -6.01 23.50 4.30
N ALA A 224 -7.24 23.68 4.83
CA ALA A 224 -8.09 22.59 5.27
C ALA A 224 -8.62 21.76 4.10
N MET A 225 -8.77 22.36 2.92
CA MET A 225 -9.07 21.64 1.69
C MET A 225 -7.88 20.75 1.30
N LYS A 226 -7.99 19.44 1.50
CA LYS A 226 -6.87 18.50 1.33
C LYS A 226 -6.75 17.94 -0.08
N LYS A 227 -7.80 18.05 -0.87
CA LYS A 227 -7.91 17.41 -2.19
C LYS A 227 -7.98 18.44 -3.34
N THR A 228 -8.60 19.59 -3.09
CA THR A 228 -8.80 20.68 -4.06
C THR A 228 -7.85 21.83 -3.76
N HIS A 229 -6.90 22.09 -4.67
CA HIS A 229 -5.87 23.11 -4.44
C HIS A 229 -5.77 24.09 -5.59
N GLU A 230 -5.66 25.38 -5.26
CA GLU A 230 -5.38 26.45 -6.22
C GLU A 230 -3.91 26.44 -6.68
N LYS A 231 -3.65 27.07 -7.83
CA LYS A 231 -2.29 27.23 -8.36
C LYS A 231 -1.51 28.23 -7.50
N SER A 232 -0.62 27.73 -6.62
CA SER A 232 0.29 28.55 -5.83
C SER A 232 1.66 27.86 -5.68
N PHE A 233 2.66 28.62 -5.26
CA PHE A 233 4.01 28.07 -4.99
C PHE A 233 3.97 27.02 -3.88
N VAL A 234 3.19 27.25 -2.83
CA VAL A 234 3.01 26.31 -1.71
C VAL A 234 2.42 24.98 -2.17
N ASN A 235 1.62 24.99 -3.23
CA ASN A 235 0.96 23.81 -3.79
C ASN A 235 1.71 23.20 -5.00
N MET A 236 3.00 23.52 -5.20
CA MET A 236 3.75 23.11 -6.39
C MET A 236 3.72 21.60 -6.63
N PHE A 237 3.80 20.80 -5.57
CA PHE A 237 3.80 19.32 -5.63
C PHE A 237 2.42 18.69 -5.40
N ARG A 238 1.34 19.47 -5.25
CA ARG A 238 -0.01 18.96 -5.03
C ARG A 238 -0.81 18.91 -6.32
N SER A 239 -1.72 17.94 -6.43
CA SER A 239 -2.64 17.86 -7.56
C SER A 239 -3.57 19.07 -7.58
N LYS A 240 -3.70 19.70 -8.74
CA LYS A 240 -4.57 20.87 -8.96
C LYS A 240 -5.80 20.51 -9.79
N LYS A 241 -6.02 19.21 -10.07
CA LYS A 241 -7.18 18.74 -10.83
C LYS A 241 -8.45 19.01 -10.03
N PHE A 242 -9.48 19.47 -10.72
CA PHE A 242 -10.80 19.57 -10.13
C PHE A 242 -11.49 18.21 -10.24
N LEU A 243 -11.84 17.62 -9.10
CA LEU A 243 -12.54 16.35 -8.98
C LEU A 243 -13.79 16.59 -8.13
N PRO A 244 -15.02 16.44 -8.69
CA PRO A 244 -16.25 16.79 -7.97
C PRO A 244 -16.43 16.08 -6.63
N GLU A 245 -16.16 14.76 -6.57
CA GLU A 245 -16.25 13.99 -5.31
C GLU A 245 -15.25 14.48 -4.27
N LYS A 246 -14.01 14.75 -4.68
CA LYS A 246 -12.97 15.27 -3.79
C LYS A 246 -13.25 16.68 -3.30
N TYR A 247 -13.94 17.46 -4.11
CA TYR A 247 -14.42 18.79 -3.71
C TYR A 247 -15.57 18.69 -2.70
N ALA A 248 -16.45 17.70 -2.83
CA ALA A 248 -17.48 17.44 -1.81
C ALA A 248 -16.84 17.07 -0.45
N GLU A 249 -15.87 16.16 -0.44
CA GLU A 249 -15.09 15.84 0.77
C GLU A 249 -14.44 17.10 1.39
N ASP A 250 -13.90 18.00 0.56
CA ASP A 250 -13.27 19.22 1.03
C ASP A 250 -14.27 20.22 1.64
N LYS A 251 -15.53 20.25 1.18
CA LYS A 251 -16.58 21.05 1.79
C LYS A 251 -16.89 20.60 3.21
N ASP A 252 -16.94 19.29 3.44
CA ASP A 252 -17.12 18.74 4.79
C ASP A 252 -15.95 19.11 5.70
N LEU A 253 -14.71 19.00 5.19
CA LEU A 253 -13.52 19.40 5.92
C LEU A 253 -13.48 20.92 6.27
N LEU A 254 -14.07 21.77 5.43
CA LEU A 254 -14.20 23.20 5.75
C LEU A 254 -15.15 23.42 6.92
N THR A 255 -16.31 22.76 6.92
CA THR A 255 -17.28 22.82 8.02
C THR A 255 -16.69 22.25 9.30
N GLU A 256 -16.04 21.08 9.26
CA GLU A 256 -15.31 20.52 10.40
C GLU A 256 -14.26 21.50 10.95
N LYS A 257 -13.54 22.21 10.05
CA LYS A 257 -12.53 23.16 10.47
C LYS A 257 -13.11 24.36 11.17
N LEU A 258 -14.23 24.89 10.72
CA LEU A 258 -14.96 25.98 11.39
C LEU A 258 -15.51 25.50 12.74
N ASN A 259 -16.09 24.32 12.79
CA ASN A 259 -16.56 23.70 14.05
C ASN A 259 -15.41 23.51 15.05
N SER A 260 -14.19 23.18 14.58
CA SER A 260 -13.00 23.09 15.45
C SER A 260 -12.55 24.44 16.04
N TRP A 261 -13.03 25.54 15.50
CA TRP A 261 -12.77 26.89 16.04
C TRP A 261 -13.92 27.43 16.89
N GLY A 262 -14.97 26.63 17.09
CA GLY A 262 -16.14 26.99 17.89
C GLY A 262 -17.28 27.62 17.10
N TYR A 263 -17.21 27.66 15.80
CA TYR A 263 -18.30 28.14 14.94
C TYR A 263 -19.30 27.01 14.65
N ARG A 264 -20.12 26.68 15.66
CA ARG A 264 -21.09 25.58 15.62
C ARG A 264 -22.08 25.69 14.45
N ASP A 265 -22.57 26.89 14.19
CA ASP A 265 -23.62 27.18 13.22
C ASP A 265 -23.04 27.45 11.82
N ALA A 266 -21.75 27.23 11.63
CA ALA A 266 -21.08 27.45 10.35
C ALA A 266 -21.63 26.51 9.28
N LEU A 267 -22.01 27.08 8.14
CA LEU A 267 -22.54 26.34 6.99
C LEU A 267 -22.10 26.98 5.67
N ILE A 268 -21.96 26.16 4.66
CA ILE A 268 -21.73 26.61 3.28
C ILE A 268 -23.09 26.95 2.67
N THR A 269 -23.36 28.23 2.48
CA THR A 269 -24.64 28.74 1.97
C THR A 269 -24.82 28.50 0.48
N SER A 270 -23.74 28.64 -0.26
CA SER A 270 -23.71 28.33 -1.69
C SER A 270 -22.30 28.09 -2.16
N ASP A 271 -22.18 27.28 -3.22
CA ASP A 271 -20.93 27.11 -3.95
C ASP A 271 -21.19 27.16 -5.47
N SER A 272 -20.21 27.67 -6.19
CA SER A 272 -20.26 27.72 -7.65
C SER A 272 -18.90 27.50 -8.28
N ILE A 273 -18.90 26.91 -9.47
CA ILE A 273 -17.71 26.59 -10.23
C ILE A 273 -17.78 27.36 -11.53
N GLU A 274 -16.99 28.41 -11.62
CA GLU A 274 -16.86 29.27 -12.79
C GLU A 274 -15.83 28.68 -13.76
N THR A 275 -16.25 28.40 -14.99
CA THR A 275 -15.33 27.97 -16.05
C THR A 275 -14.65 29.17 -16.67
N ILE A 276 -13.34 29.26 -16.56
CA ILE A 276 -12.54 30.35 -17.15
C ILE A 276 -12.17 30.00 -18.60
N ASP A 277 -11.71 28.78 -18.80
CA ASP A 277 -11.31 28.22 -20.08
C ASP A 277 -11.47 26.67 -20.04
N ASP A 278 -11.16 25.99 -21.15
CA ASP A 278 -11.32 24.54 -21.28
C ASP A 278 -10.48 23.74 -20.25
N LYS A 279 -9.52 24.39 -19.59
CA LYS A 279 -8.55 23.74 -18.68
C LYS A 279 -8.61 24.26 -17.26
N HIS A 280 -9.29 25.37 -17.00
CA HIS A 280 -9.25 26.01 -15.68
C HIS A 280 -10.64 26.43 -15.20
N VAL A 281 -10.83 26.24 -13.90
CA VAL A 281 -12.02 26.70 -13.17
C VAL A 281 -11.61 27.54 -11.96
N ASN A 282 -12.45 28.50 -11.59
CA ASN A 282 -12.46 29.09 -10.25
C ASN A 282 -13.54 28.42 -9.41
N VAL A 283 -13.25 28.28 -8.13
CA VAL A 283 -14.22 27.79 -7.14
C VAL A 283 -14.60 28.94 -6.23
N HIS A 284 -15.88 29.21 -6.11
CA HIS A 284 -16.45 30.22 -5.25
C HIS A 284 -17.25 29.53 -4.14
N LEU A 285 -16.93 29.84 -2.91
CA LEU A 285 -17.58 29.32 -1.71
C LEU A 285 -18.09 30.48 -0.87
N ASN A 286 -19.38 30.51 -0.62
CA ASN A 286 -19.99 31.45 0.31
C ASN A 286 -20.31 30.70 1.62
N ILE A 287 -19.74 31.14 2.71
CA ILE A 287 -19.82 30.51 4.00
C ILE A 287 -20.48 31.48 4.98
N TYR A 288 -21.45 31.00 5.71
CA TYR A 288 -21.93 31.66 6.91
C TYR A 288 -21.12 31.14 8.10
N GLU A 289 -20.29 31.96 8.71
CA GLU A 289 -19.42 31.58 9.83
C GLU A 289 -20.18 31.45 11.17
N GLY A 290 -21.22 32.26 11.35
CA GLY A 290 -22.00 32.26 12.58
C GLY A 290 -21.29 32.90 13.78
N LYS A 291 -21.74 32.56 14.98
CA LYS A 291 -21.14 33.01 16.25
C LYS A 291 -20.18 31.95 16.77
N LYS A 292 -19.17 32.40 17.50
CA LYS A 292 -18.25 31.51 18.21
C LYS A 292 -18.82 31.14 19.55
N TYR A 293 -18.86 29.83 19.84
CA TYR A 293 -19.41 29.28 21.06
C TYR A 293 -18.33 28.79 22.03
N TYR A 294 -18.62 28.81 23.31
CA TYR A 294 -17.76 28.36 24.40
C TYR A 294 -18.51 27.38 25.31
N LEU A 295 -17.79 26.47 25.93
CA LEU A 295 -18.35 25.55 26.91
C LEU A 295 -18.60 26.25 28.23
N ARG A 296 -19.83 26.22 28.74
CA ARG A 296 -20.20 26.71 30.05
C ARG A 296 -20.19 25.61 31.11
N ASN A 297 -20.75 24.44 30.76
CA ASN A 297 -20.79 23.28 31.64
C ASN A 297 -20.79 22.00 30.84
N VAL A 298 -20.17 20.93 31.39
CA VAL A 298 -20.26 19.56 30.91
C VAL A 298 -20.74 18.70 32.06
N SER A 299 -21.82 17.97 31.87
CA SER A 299 -22.40 17.05 32.83
C SER A 299 -22.53 15.64 32.23
N TRP A 300 -22.38 14.64 33.08
CA TRP A 300 -22.47 13.23 32.68
C TRP A 300 -23.71 12.62 33.30
N VAL A 301 -24.50 11.91 32.54
CA VAL A 301 -25.70 11.22 32.97
C VAL A 301 -25.69 9.78 32.50
N GLY A 302 -25.92 8.85 33.45
CA GLY A 302 -25.98 7.41 33.14
C GLY A 302 -24.62 6.69 33.20
N ASN A 303 -23.55 7.35 33.62
CA ASN A 303 -22.22 6.78 33.80
C ASN A 303 -22.05 6.12 35.17
N THR A 304 -22.47 4.85 35.30
CA THR A 304 -22.39 4.10 36.56
C THR A 304 -21.09 3.31 36.70
N VAL A 305 -20.44 2.94 35.60
CA VAL A 305 -19.21 2.14 35.55
C VAL A 305 -17.98 3.00 35.75
N TYR A 306 -17.93 4.14 35.08
CA TYR A 306 -16.80 5.07 35.17
C TYR A 306 -17.23 6.39 35.75
N ASN A 307 -16.43 6.92 36.68
CA ASN A 307 -16.73 8.18 37.31
C ASN A 307 -16.52 9.39 36.36
N SER A 308 -17.27 10.46 36.62
CA SER A 308 -17.22 11.69 35.80
C SER A 308 -15.83 12.31 35.72
N ASP A 309 -15.04 12.26 36.79
CA ASP A 309 -13.66 12.79 36.79
C ASP A 309 -12.73 12.08 35.81
N LEU A 310 -12.89 10.76 35.58
CA LEU A 310 -12.16 10.02 34.59
C LEU A 310 -12.58 10.41 33.18
N LEU A 311 -13.90 10.50 32.95
CA LEU A 311 -14.46 10.86 31.66
C LEU A 311 -14.07 12.29 31.24
N ASP A 312 -14.07 13.24 32.20
CA ASP A 312 -13.59 14.61 31.98
C ASP A 312 -12.10 14.66 31.61
N ARG A 313 -11.27 13.84 32.26
CA ARG A 313 -9.84 13.76 31.93
C ARG A 313 -9.62 13.23 30.52
N ILE A 314 -10.44 12.27 30.06
CA ILE A 314 -10.36 11.74 28.71
C ILE A 314 -10.92 12.74 27.71
N LEU A 315 -12.03 13.41 28.01
CA LEU A 315 -12.67 14.39 27.13
C LEU A 315 -11.74 15.58 26.84
N GLN A 316 -10.94 16.01 27.83
CA GLN A 316 -9.97 17.11 27.73
C GLN A 316 -10.61 18.48 27.37
N MET A 317 -11.87 18.67 27.67
CA MET A 317 -12.58 19.93 27.44
C MET A 317 -13.07 20.49 28.79
N LYS A 318 -12.81 21.77 29.03
CA LYS A 318 -13.10 22.39 30.30
C LYS A 318 -14.05 23.57 30.11
N ARG A 319 -14.67 24.01 31.22
CA ARG A 319 -15.46 25.23 31.25
C ARG A 319 -14.63 26.43 30.79
N GLY A 320 -15.18 27.22 29.86
CA GLY A 320 -14.53 28.38 29.26
C GLY A 320 -13.75 28.07 27.99
N ASP A 321 -13.53 26.78 27.66
CA ASP A 321 -12.90 26.39 26.41
C ASP A 321 -13.82 26.69 25.23
N VAL A 322 -13.19 26.86 24.07
CA VAL A 322 -13.92 26.96 22.80
C VAL A 322 -14.68 25.66 22.56
N TYR A 323 -15.91 25.73 22.12
CA TYR A 323 -16.70 24.57 21.76
C TYR A 323 -16.16 23.93 20.47
N ASP A 324 -15.17 23.09 20.63
CA ASP A 324 -14.54 22.33 19.53
C ASP A 324 -15.26 20.99 19.33
N GLN A 325 -16.26 20.99 18.44
CA GLN A 325 -17.05 19.79 18.12
C GLN A 325 -16.18 18.68 17.49
N THR A 326 -15.15 19.06 16.75
CA THR A 326 -14.22 18.09 16.12
C THR A 326 -13.36 17.39 17.19
N LEU A 327 -12.83 18.14 18.15
CA LEU A 327 -12.10 17.56 19.29
C LEU A 327 -13.03 16.67 20.12
N MET A 328 -14.23 17.15 20.43
CA MET A 328 -15.23 16.38 21.16
C MET A 328 -15.48 15.01 20.49
N ASN A 329 -15.81 15.00 19.22
CA ASN A 329 -16.06 13.76 18.49
C ASN A 329 -14.85 12.80 18.51
N LYS A 330 -13.63 13.32 18.37
CA LYS A 330 -12.41 12.54 18.49
C LYS A 330 -12.26 11.90 19.86
N ARG A 331 -12.42 12.68 20.92
CA ARG A 331 -12.29 12.20 22.30
C ARG A 331 -13.43 11.27 22.73
N LEU A 332 -14.59 11.37 22.07
CA LEU A 332 -15.71 10.45 22.32
C LEU A 332 -15.57 9.13 21.55
N THR A 333 -15.08 9.14 20.30
CA THR A 333 -15.19 7.97 19.42
C THR A 333 -13.93 7.56 18.68
N SER A 334 -13.06 8.50 18.25
CA SER A 334 -12.07 8.24 17.20
C SER A 334 -10.66 7.99 17.72
N ASP A 335 -10.26 8.60 18.82
CA ASP A 335 -8.92 8.44 19.38
C ASP A 335 -8.76 7.08 20.05
N ASP A 336 -7.56 6.53 20.09
CA ASP A 336 -7.31 5.21 20.70
C ASP A 336 -7.70 5.16 22.17
N ASP A 337 -7.55 6.28 22.89
CA ASP A 337 -7.95 6.47 24.27
C ASP A 337 -9.34 7.15 24.42
N ALA A 338 -10.16 7.14 23.36
CA ALA A 338 -11.50 7.71 23.38
C ALA A 338 -12.41 7.00 24.41
N ILE A 339 -13.38 7.75 24.91
CA ILE A 339 -14.36 7.25 25.89
C ILE A 339 -15.08 6.01 25.36
N GLY A 340 -15.49 6.01 24.08
CA GLY A 340 -16.10 4.84 23.44
C GLY A 340 -15.21 3.59 23.47
N ASN A 341 -13.90 3.75 23.23
CA ASN A 341 -12.96 2.64 23.30
C ASN A 341 -12.76 2.12 24.72
N LEU A 342 -12.85 2.99 25.73
CA LEU A 342 -12.80 2.57 27.14
C LEU A 342 -13.96 1.58 27.47
N TYR A 343 -15.18 1.87 27.00
CA TYR A 343 -16.33 0.98 27.18
C TYR A 343 -16.23 -0.28 26.29
N TYR A 344 -15.95 -0.11 24.99
CA TYR A 344 -15.86 -1.23 24.05
C TYR A 344 -14.76 -2.24 24.42
N ASN A 345 -13.64 -1.79 24.97
CA ASN A 345 -12.56 -2.69 25.37
C ASN A 345 -12.84 -3.44 26.69
N ASN A 346 -13.85 -3.01 27.42
CA ASN A 346 -14.30 -3.64 28.67
C ASN A 346 -15.68 -4.33 28.55
N GLY A 347 -16.05 -4.74 27.35
CA GLY A 347 -17.21 -5.59 27.11
C GLY A 347 -18.52 -4.86 26.82
N TYR A 348 -18.56 -3.56 26.88
CA TYR A 348 -19.81 -2.80 26.74
C TYR A 348 -20.14 -2.51 25.27
N VAL A 349 -20.44 -3.55 24.49
CA VAL A 349 -20.74 -3.42 23.05
C VAL A 349 -22.04 -2.64 22.79
N PHE A 350 -22.96 -2.65 23.75
CA PHE A 350 -24.24 -1.95 23.66
C PHE A 350 -24.17 -0.50 24.15
N TYR A 351 -22.98 -0.05 24.51
CA TYR A 351 -22.72 1.32 24.93
C TYR A 351 -23.15 2.32 23.85
N ARG A 352 -23.83 3.36 24.30
CA ARG A 352 -24.20 4.51 23.47
C ARG A 352 -23.94 5.79 24.27
N LEU A 353 -23.36 6.77 23.60
CA LEU A 353 -23.19 8.11 24.15
C LEU A 353 -23.80 9.11 23.18
N ASN A 354 -24.66 9.97 23.71
CA ASN A 354 -25.30 11.06 22.98
C ASN A 354 -25.00 12.38 23.68
N PRO A 355 -24.15 13.23 23.12
CA PRO A 355 -23.94 14.58 23.64
C PRO A 355 -25.16 15.44 23.27
N VAL A 356 -25.80 16.06 24.27
CA VAL A 356 -26.97 16.89 24.11
C VAL A 356 -26.67 18.31 24.57
N GLU A 357 -26.93 19.29 23.74
CA GLU A 357 -26.90 20.71 24.12
C GLU A 357 -28.20 21.03 24.87
N VAL A 358 -28.12 21.04 26.18
CA VAL A 358 -29.32 21.27 27.03
C VAL A 358 -29.70 22.73 27.18
N ASN A 359 -28.73 23.60 27.04
CA ASN A 359 -28.99 25.04 27.15
C ASN A 359 -27.94 25.84 26.38
N VAL A 360 -28.36 26.91 25.72
CA VAL A 360 -27.49 27.87 25.02
C VAL A 360 -27.83 29.27 25.51
N VAL A 361 -26.92 29.90 26.26
CA VAL A 361 -27.08 31.24 26.81
C VAL A 361 -26.07 32.17 26.16
N GLY A 362 -26.52 33.00 25.22
CA GLY A 362 -25.66 33.92 24.49
C GLY A 362 -24.70 33.20 23.52
N ASP A 363 -23.46 33.07 23.93
CA ASP A 363 -22.37 32.37 23.22
C ASP A 363 -21.87 31.12 23.98
N SER A 364 -22.58 30.74 25.04
CA SER A 364 -22.14 29.68 25.96
C SER A 364 -23.09 28.50 25.95
N ILE A 365 -22.54 27.27 25.83
CA ILE A 365 -23.26 26.00 25.69
C ILE A 365 -23.10 25.15 26.94
N ASP A 366 -24.20 24.60 27.44
CA ASP A 366 -24.20 23.51 28.43
C ASP A 366 -24.38 22.18 27.69
N LEU A 367 -23.44 21.28 27.91
CA LEU A 367 -23.49 19.92 27.36
C LEU A 367 -23.86 18.91 28.43
N GLU A 368 -24.77 18.03 28.06
CA GLU A 368 -25.10 16.85 28.85
C GLU A 368 -24.74 15.60 28.05
N MET A 369 -23.76 14.87 28.55
CA MET A 369 -23.27 13.65 27.99
C MET A 369 -24.12 12.48 28.49
N ARG A 370 -25.11 12.09 27.70
CA ARG A 370 -26.04 10.99 28.04
C ARG A 370 -25.46 9.66 27.66
N ILE A 371 -25.14 8.85 28.66
CA ILE A 371 -24.54 7.51 28.46
C ILE A 371 -25.61 6.45 28.76
N GLN A 372 -25.69 5.52 27.84
CA GLN A 372 -26.36 4.24 28.01
C GLN A 372 -25.29 3.15 27.98
N GLU A 373 -24.87 2.67 29.16
CA GLU A 373 -23.74 1.72 29.25
C GLU A 373 -24.11 0.34 28.72
N GLY A 374 -25.37 -0.09 28.95
CA GLY A 374 -25.82 -1.43 28.61
C GLY A 374 -25.14 -2.48 29.48
N ARG A 375 -25.30 -3.73 29.12
CA ARG A 375 -24.64 -4.86 29.81
C ARG A 375 -23.34 -5.24 29.11
N GLN A 376 -22.45 -5.88 29.85
CA GLN A 376 -21.26 -6.50 29.28
C GLN A 376 -21.66 -7.68 28.39
N ALA A 377 -20.93 -7.85 27.29
CA ALA A 377 -21.09 -8.95 26.34
C ALA A 377 -19.82 -9.78 26.23
N THR A 378 -19.97 -11.06 25.91
CA THR A 378 -18.88 -11.98 25.61
C THR A 378 -18.97 -12.46 24.16
N PHE A 379 -17.85 -12.90 23.59
CA PHE A 379 -17.87 -13.53 22.28
C PHE A 379 -18.56 -14.91 22.36
N ASN A 380 -19.54 -15.15 21.48
CA ASN A 380 -20.22 -16.41 21.36
C ASN A 380 -19.60 -17.28 20.26
N HIS A 381 -19.83 -16.95 19.01
CA HIS A 381 -19.26 -17.66 17.87
C HIS A 381 -18.20 -16.81 17.17
N VAL A 382 -17.08 -17.44 16.85
CA VAL A 382 -16.03 -16.84 16.02
C VAL A 382 -15.91 -17.67 14.74
N ARG A 383 -16.48 -17.16 13.64
CA ARG A 383 -16.53 -17.81 12.34
C ARG A 383 -15.42 -17.29 11.45
N ILE A 384 -14.87 -18.16 10.62
CA ILE A 384 -13.84 -17.85 9.62
C ILE A 384 -14.37 -18.37 8.29
N SER A 385 -14.28 -17.57 7.23
CA SER A 385 -14.70 -17.94 5.88
C SER A 385 -13.71 -17.45 4.84
N GLY A 386 -13.58 -18.13 3.68
CA GLY A 386 -12.70 -17.73 2.58
C GLY A 386 -11.22 -18.09 2.76
N ASN A 387 -10.92 -19.05 3.62
CA ASN A 387 -9.56 -19.51 3.91
C ASN A 387 -9.12 -20.71 3.03
N ASP A 388 -9.29 -20.60 1.71
CA ASP A 388 -9.12 -21.72 0.77
C ASP A 388 -7.70 -22.29 0.70
N ARG A 389 -6.69 -21.49 1.06
CA ARG A 389 -5.27 -21.84 0.92
C ARG A 389 -4.55 -22.10 2.24
N VAL A 390 -5.09 -21.63 3.36
CA VAL A 390 -4.50 -21.71 4.70
C VAL A 390 -5.41 -22.54 5.58
N TYR A 391 -4.85 -23.45 6.37
CA TYR A 391 -5.64 -24.24 7.29
C TYR A 391 -6.29 -23.39 8.39
N GLU A 392 -7.52 -23.71 8.77
CA GLU A 392 -8.28 -22.94 9.76
C GLU A 392 -7.56 -22.81 11.10
N ASN A 393 -6.89 -23.87 11.55
CA ASN A 393 -6.13 -23.85 12.81
C ASN A 393 -4.99 -22.82 12.78
N VAL A 394 -4.41 -22.56 11.60
CA VAL A 394 -3.34 -21.56 11.41
C VAL A 394 -3.89 -20.14 11.59
N ILE A 395 -5.09 -19.89 11.07
CA ILE A 395 -5.77 -18.60 11.21
C ILE A 395 -6.27 -18.42 12.65
N ARG A 396 -6.93 -19.44 13.18
CA ARG A 396 -7.55 -19.37 14.51
C ARG A 396 -6.55 -19.15 15.64
N ARG A 397 -5.32 -19.63 15.51
CA ARG A 397 -4.26 -19.39 16.50
C ARG A 397 -3.76 -17.94 16.54
N GLU A 398 -3.92 -17.18 15.44
CA GLU A 398 -3.57 -15.76 15.38
C GLU A 398 -4.68 -14.86 15.96
N LEU A 399 -5.92 -15.37 16.08
CA LEU A 399 -7.01 -14.60 16.62
C LEU A 399 -6.88 -14.41 18.13
N ARG A 400 -7.03 -13.17 18.56
CA ARG A 400 -7.06 -12.80 19.99
C ARG A 400 -8.48 -12.87 20.57
N THR A 401 -9.47 -13.07 19.72
CA THR A 401 -10.88 -13.22 20.09
C THR A 401 -11.24 -14.68 20.18
N LYS A 402 -11.67 -15.14 21.36
CA LYS A 402 -12.06 -16.53 21.61
C LYS A 402 -13.49 -16.57 22.14
N PRO A 403 -14.25 -17.60 21.81
CA PRO A 403 -15.57 -17.83 22.44
C PRO A 403 -15.44 -17.84 23.97
N GLY A 404 -16.33 -17.09 24.65
CA GLY A 404 -16.33 -16.94 26.10
C GLY A 404 -15.50 -15.79 26.66
N ASP A 405 -14.56 -15.22 25.90
CA ASP A 405 -13.81 -14.04 26.30
C ASP A 405 -14.72 -12.80 26.29
N LEU A 406 -14.41 -11.84 27.17
CA LEU A 406 -15.10 -10.55 27.20
C LEU A 406 -14.90 -9.80 25.88
N PHE A 407 -15.95 -9.17 25.38
CA PHE A 407 -15.85 -8.36 24.16
C PHE A 407 -14.80 -7.26 24.32
N SER A 408 -13.93 -7.14 23.33
CA SER A 408 -12.91 -6.10 23.27
C SER A 408 -12.67 -5.71 21.80
N MET A 409 -12.90 -4.44 21.49
CA MET A 409 -12.64 -3.89 20.17
C MET A 409 -11.14 -3.88 19.83
N ASP A 410 -10.28 -3.68 20.83
CA ASP A 410 -8.82 -3.73 20.66
C ASP A 410 -8.37 -5.14 20.24
N ASN A 411 -8.90 -6.19 20.88
CA ASN A 411 -8.59 -7.57 20.50
C ASN A 411 -9.07 -7.88 19.07
N ILE A 412 -10.18 -7.33 18.63
CA ILE A 412 -10.68 -7.46 17.25
C ILE A 412 -9.71 -6.75 16.29
N LYS A 413 -9.40 -5.48 16.54
CA LYS A 413 -8.46 -4.70 15.71
C LYS A 413 -7.10 -5.40 15.59
N ARG A 414 -6.57 -5.90 16.69
CA ARG A 414 -5.30 -6.66 16.71
C ARG A 414 -5.39 -7.98 15.97
N SER A 415 -6.52 -8.70 16.06
CA SER A 415 -6.72 -9.91 15.28
C SER A 415 -6.72 -9.63 13.77
N ILE A 416 -7.36 -8.54 13.35
CA ILE A 416 -7.33 -8.10 11.94
C ILE A 416 -5.92 -7.73 11.51
N GLN A 417 -5.16 -7.03 12.35
CA GLN A 417 -3.77 -6.67 12.07
C GLN A 417 -2.86 -7.91 12.00
N ASP A 418 -2.99 -8.84 12.94
CA ASP A 418 -2.21 -10.09 12.95
C ASP A 418 -2.53 -10.92 11.68
N LEU A 419 -3.79 -11.01 11.25
CA LEU A 419 -4.19 -11.66 10.00
C LEU A 419 -3.64 -10.96 8.74
N ALA A 420 -3.65 -9.64 8.72
CA ALA A 420 -3.07 -8.85 7.64
C ALA A 420 -1.55 -9.04 7.53
N GLN A 421 -0.85 -9.14 8.67
CA GLN A 421 0.59 -9.39 8.74
C GLN A 421 1.00 -10.78 8.23
N MET A 422 0.11 -11.76 8.25
CA MET A 422 0.37 -13.08 7.65
C MET A 422 0.67 -13.01 6.15
N ASN A 423 0.28 -11.94 5.48
CA ASN A 423 0.44 -11.71 4.03
C ASN A 423 -0.18 -12.83 3.15
N GLN A 424 -1.21 -13.51 3.67
CA GLN A 424 -1.98 -14.56 3.00
C GLN A 424 -3.36 -14.09 2.58
N PHE A 425 -3.80 -12.94 3.10
CA PHE A 425 -5.12 -12.37 2.88
C PHE A 425 -5.01 -10.94 2.37
N ASP A 426 -6.04 -10.50 1.66
CA ASP A 426 -6.15 -9.12 1.22
C ASP A 426 -6.56 -8.23 2.40
N PRO A 427 -5.69 -7.28 2.84
CA PRO A 427 -5.98 -6.44 4.00
C PRO A 427 -7.15 -5.48 3.78
N GLU A 428 -7.33 -4.98 2.54
CA GLU A 428 -8.41 -4.03 2.22
C GLU A 428 -9.75 -4.75 2.21
N ALA A 429 -9.82 -5.91 1.56
CA ALA A 429 -11.01 -6.74 1.58
C ALA A 429 -11.39 -7.14 3.01
N LEU A 430 -10.42 -7.60 3.80
CA LEU A 430 -10.64 -7.97 5.19
C LEU A 430 -11.20 -6.81 6.03
N GLN A 431 -10.64 -5.60 5.89
CA GLN A 431 -11.08 -4.45 6.65
C GLN A 431 -12.49 -3.97 6.25
N ASN A 432 -12.78 -3.95 4.94
CA ASN A 432 -14.07 -3.50 4.41
C ASN A 432 -15.19 -4.50 4.71
N ASP A 433 -14.96 -5.78 4.45
CA ASP A 433 -15.96 -6.84 4.62
C ASP A 433 -16.25 -7.10 6.11
N PHE A 434 -15.20 -7.03 6.94
CA PHE A 434 -15.37 -7.13 8.40
C PHE A 434 -16.13 -5.92 8.95
N GLY A 435 -15.85 -4.71 8.46
CA GLY A 435 -16.56 -3.50 8.87
C GLY A 435 -18.06 -3.53 8.62
N GLN A 436 -18.50 -4.22 7.57
CA GLN A 436 -19.93 -4.31 7.21
C GLN A 436 -20.68 -5.42 7.96
N ASN A 437 -20.09 -6.61 8.11
CA ASN A 437 -20.77 -7.80 8.58
C ASN A 437 -20.01 -8.61 9.64
N GLY A 438 -18.87 -8.11 10.11
CA GLY A 438 -17.97 -8.85 11.00
C GLY A 438 -18.45 -8.99 12.43
N ILE A 439 -19.20 -8.01 12.93
CA ILE A 439 -19.66 -7.95 14.34
C ILE A 439 -21.17 -8.00 14.38
N LYS A 440 -21.73 -9.02 15.04
CA LYS A 440 -23.17 -9.18 15.22
C LYS A 440 -23.51 -9.30 16.71
N PRO A 441 -23.81 -8.17 17.38
CA PRO A 441 -24.20 -8.18 18.76
C PRO A 441 -25.67 -8.65 18.92
N ASP A 442 -25.92 -9.51 19.89
CA ASP A 442 -27.28 -9.92 20.30
C ASP A 442 -27.62 -9.29 21.66
N PRO A 443 -28.53 -8.31 21.70
CA PRO A 443 -28.93 -7.66 22.93
C PRO A 443 -29.69 -8.59 23.87
N VAL A 444 -30.36 -9.65 23.35
CA VAL A 444 -31.18 -10.58 24.15
C VAL A 444 -30.30 -11.52 24.95
N SER A 445 -29.30 -12.15 24.31
CA SER A 445 -28.40 -13.07 24.99
C SER A 445 -27.25 -12.36 25.71
N GLY A 446 -26.91 -11.13 25.31
CA GLY A 446 -25.70 -10.42 25.78
C GLY A 446 -24.41 -10.98 25.21
N THR A 447 -24.47 -11.48 24.01
CA THR A 447 -23.32 -12.07 23.34
C THR A 447 -23.04 -11.40 22.00
N VAL A 448 -21.87 -11.67 21.44
CA VAL A 448 -21.44 -11.15 20.14
C VAL A 448 -20.92 -12.28 19.28
N ASP A 449 -21.52 -12.44 18.11
CA ASP A 449 -20.97 -13.30 17.07
C ASP A 449 -20.01 -12.53 16.19
N LEU A 450 -18.83 -13.12 15.93
CA LEU A 450 -17.83 -12.58 15.01
C LEU A 450 -17.77 -13.42 13.74
N ASN A 451 -17.62 -12.75 12.61
CA ASN A 451 -17.33 -13.36 11.33
C ASN A 451 -16.12 -12.69 10.70
N TYR A 452 -15.05 -13.45 10.45
CA TYR A 452 -13.87 -13.00 9.72
C TYR A 452 -13.97 -13.47 8.26
N PRO A 453 -14.47 -12.63 7.34
CA PRO A 453 -14.50 -12.93 5.91
C PRO A 453 -13.10 -12.69 5.35
N LEU A 454 -12.42 -13.75 4.92
CA LEU A 454 -11.09 -13.70 4.38
C LEU A 454 -11.13 -13.83 2.86
N THR A 455 -10.38 -12.98 2.19
CA THR A 455 -10.11 -13.14 0.75
C THR A 455 -8.67 -13.59 0.60
N SER A 456 -8.48 -14.87 0.18
CA SER A 456 -7.16 -15.46 0.05
C SER A 456 -6.34 -14.74 -1.04
N LYS A 457 -5.10 -14.37 -0.71
CA LYS A 457 -4.14 -13.75 -1.60
C LYS A 457 -2.91 -14.64 -1.72
N GLY A 458 -2.28 -14.70 -2.91
CA GLY A 458 -0.98 -15.33 -3.06
C GLY A 458 0.08 -14.55 -2.29
N GLY A 459 0.61 -15.15 -1.21
CA GLY A 459 1.67 -14.54 -0.39
C GLY A 459 3.08 -14.83 -0.91
N ASP A 460 3.20 -15.68 -1.91
CA ASP A 460 4.49 -16.06 -2.48
C ASP A 460 5.12 -14.88 -3.24
N GLN A 461 6.40 -14.66 -3.02
CA GLN A 461 7.11 -13.49 -3.53
C GLN A 461 8.34 -13.91 -4.29
N ILE A 462 8.60 -13.22 -5.41
CA ILE A 462 9.87 -13.24 -6.12
C ILE A 462 10.56 -11.91 -5.81
N GLU A 463 11.68 -11.99 -5.10
CA GLU A 463 12.49 -10.83 -4.75
C GLU A 463 13.60 -10.69 -5.79
N LEU A 464 13.58 -9.60 -6.53
CA LEU A 464 14.65 -9.25 -7.46
C LEU A 464 15.30 -7.97 -6.94
N SER A 465 16.61 -8.01 -6.71
CA SER A 465 17.35 -6.81 -6.36
C SER A 465 18.71 -6.80 -7.06
N ALA A 466 19.18 -5.62 -7.37
CA ALA A 466 20.50 -5.40 -7.91
C ALA A 466 21.15 -4.26 -7.14
N GLY A 467 22.40 -4.43 -6.76
CA GLY A 467 23.21 -3.42 -6.10
C GLY A 467 24.45 -3.14 -6.93
N TRP A 468 24.96 -1.92 -6.83
CA TRP A 468 26.25 -1.55 -7.41
C TRP A 468 27.29 -1.47 -6.30
N GLY A 469 28.31 -2.31 -6.35
CA GLY A 469 29.46 -2.27 -5.43
C GLY A 469 30.76 -2.01 -6.16
N GLN A 470 31.87 -1.97 -5.45
CA GLN A 470 33.21 -1.79 -6.04
C GLN A 470 33.60 -2.96 -6.99
N THR A 471 32.96 -4.13 -6.81
CA THR A 471 33.18 -5.31 -7.66
C THR A 471 32.17 -5.40 -8.83
N GLY A 472 31.40 -4.34 -9.10
CA GLY A 472 30.39 -4.29 -10.15
C GLY A 472 28.97 -4.50 -9.62
N ILE A 473 28.07 -4.94 -10.53
CA ILE A 473 26.68 -5.18 -10.20
C ILE A 473 26.55 -6.53 -9.52
N VAL A 474 25.93 -6.55 -8.34
CA VAL A 474 25.54 -7.76 -7.62
C VAL A 474 24.03 -7.95 -7.80
N GLY A 475 23.64 -9.04 -8.44
CA GLY A 475 22.23 -9.44 -8.57
C GLY A 475 21.81 -10.39 -7.46
N ARG A 476 20.57 -10.24 -6.97
CA ARG A 476 19.94 -11.17 -6.03
C ARG A 476 18.59 -11.60 -6.57
N VAL A 477 18.35 -12.91 -6.52
CA VAL A 477 17.06 -13.52 -6.80
C VAL A 477 16.65 -14.29 -5.56
N GLY A 478 15.48 -13.98 -5.03
CA GLY A 478 14.87 -14.66 -3.90
C GLY A 478 13.51 -15.22 -4.27
N LEU A 479 13.22 -16.44 -3.81
CA LEU A 479 11.90 -17.06 -3.85
C LEU A 479 11.44 -17.26 -2.42
N LYS A 480 10.34 -16.64 -2.04
CA LYS A 480 9.78 -16.72 -0.68
C LYS A 480 8.38 -17.29 -0.74
N PHE A 481 8.19 -18.43 -0.14
CA PHE A 481 6.92 -19.12 -0.02
C PHE A 481 6.41 -18.97 1.41
N THR A 482 5.33 -18.22 1.59
CA THR A 482 4.85 -17.79 2.91
C THR A 482 3.78 -18.68 3.53
N ASN A 483 3.29 -19.68 2.77
CA ASN A 483 2.31 -20.65 3.25
C ASN A 483 2.81 -22.11 3.09
N PHE A 484 4.09 -22.32 3.25
CA PHE A 484 4.69 -23.65 3.12
C PHE A 484 4.15 -24.60 4.21
N SER A 485 4.10 -25.90 3.89
CA SER A 485 3.73 -26.97 4.80
C SER A 485 4.70 -28.13 4.70
N VAL A 486 5.50 -28.32 5.74
CA VAL A 486 6.39 -29.50 5.87
C VAL A 486 5.55 -30.77 5.99
N GLN A 487 4.41 -30.74 6.69
CA GLN A 487 3.57 -31.92 6.87
C GLN A 487 3.01 -32.42 5.51
N ASN A 488 2.58 -31.51 4.67
CA ASN A 488 2.04 -31.85 3.35
C ASN A 488 3.10 -32.34 2.37
N LEU A 489 4.39 -32.09 2.63
CA LEU A 489 5.49 -32.64 1.84
C LEU A 489 5.54 -34.17 1.91
N PHE A 490 5.20 -34.73 3.10
CA PHE A 490 5.26 -36.17 3.39
C PHE A 490 3.87 -36.85 3.43
N ARG A 491 2.78 -36.07 3.29
CA ARG A 491 1.41 -36.60 3.38
C ARG A 491 1.00 -37.31 2.08
N LYS A 492 0.76 -38.65 2.16
CA LYS A 492 0.23 -39.42 1.05
C LYS A 492 -1.19 -38.94 0.68
N GLY A 493 -1.46 -38.70 -0.62
CA GLY A 493 -2.76 -38.26 -1.11
C GLY A 493 -3.02 -36.77 -1.03
N TYR A 494 -2.06 -35.96 -0.64
CA TYR A 494 -2.19 -34.50 -0.71
C TYR A 494 -2.28 -34.05 -2.19
N LYS A 495 -3.43 -33.41 -2.54
CA LYS A 495 -3.58 -32.78 -3.86
C LYS A 495 -2.90 -31.41 -3.84
N ARG A 496 -1.81 -31.27 -4.57
CA ARG A 496 -1.06 -30.02 -4.64
C ARG A 496 -1.86 -28.98 -5.41
N ALA A 497 -2.18 -27.86 -4.77
CA ALA A 497 -2.78 -26.69 -5.43
C ALA A 497 -1.74 -25.82 -6.15
N GLY A 498 -0.44 -26.15 -6.05
CA GLY A 498 0.67 -25.42 -6.64
C GLY A 498 1.96 -26.24 -6.68
N PHE A 499 3.06 -25.60 -7.06
CA PHE A 499 4.38 -26.24 -7.17
C PHE A 499 4.91 -26.72 -5.80
N ILE A 500 4.59 -26.01 -4.73
CA ILE A 500 5.06 -26.30 -3.36
C ILE A 500 3.86 -26.59 -2.44
N PRO A 501 3.98 -27.58 -1.50
CA PRO A 501 2.91 -27.87 -0.55
C PRO A 501 2.64 -26.69 0.35
N GLN A 502 1.35 -26.36 0.54
CA GLN A 502 0.86 -25.20 1.27
C GLN A 502 -0.12 -25.62 2.36
N GLY A 503 -0.38 -24.74 3.34
CA GLY A 503 -1.44 -24.87 4.33
C GLY A 503 -1.07 -24.45 5.76
N ASP A 504 0.18 -24.67 6.21
CA ASP A 504 0.59 -24.49 7.61
C ASP A 504 1.06 -23.07 7.96
N GLY A 505 1.16 -22.16 6.96
CA GLY A 505 1.65 -20.79 7.19
C GLY A 505 3.14 -20.72 7.52
N GLN A 506 3.92 -21.77 7.24
CA GLN A 506 5.37 -21.77 7.37
C GLN A 506 5.99 -20.96 6.23
N THR A 507 7.19 -20.42 6.46
CA THR A 507 7.91 -19.69 5.41
C THR A 507 9.14 -20.49 4.98
N LEU A 508 9.26 -20.74 3.67
CA LEU A 508 10.46 -21.28 3.04
C LEU A 508 11.03 -20.22 2.09
N SER A 509 12.29 -19.85 2.26
CA SER A 509 12.95 -18.90 1.38
C SER A 509 14.19 -19.53 0.75
N LEU A 510 14.34 -19.33 -0.54
CA LEU A 510 15.50 -19.71 -1.35
C LEU A 510 16.08 -18.42 -1.94
N GLN A 511 17.36 -18.20 -1.75
CA GLN A 511 18.04 -17.01 -2.23
C GLN A 511 19.32 -17.34 -2.96
N VAL A 512 19.51 -16.70 -4.09
CA VAL A 512 20.76 -16.73 -4.85
C VAL A 512 21.21 -15.28 -5.04
N GLN A 513 22.45 -14.99 -4.68
CA GLN A 513 23.05 -13.68 -4.89
C GLN A 513 24.40 -13.86 -5.57
N THR A 514 24.62 -13.13 -6.63
CA THR A 514 25.86 -13.27 -7.40
C THR A 514 26.22 -11.98 -8.14
N ASN A 515 27.52 -11.76 -8.33
CA ASN A 515 28.06 -10.81 -9.30
C ASN A 515 28.82 -11.54 -10.43
N GLY A 516 28.45 -12.78 -10.72
CA GLY A 516 29.10 -13.63 -11.69
C GLY A 516 30.23 -14.46 -11.07
N THR A 517 31.48 -14.15 -11.39
CA THR A 517 32.63 -14.96 -11.02
C THR A 517 33.18 -14.68 -9.64
N TYR A 518 33.06 -13.44 -9.15
CA TYR A 518 33.74 -13.01 -7.92
C TYR A 518 33.00 -13.35 -6.64
N TYR A 519 31.68 -13.28 -6.67
CA TYR A 519 30.85 -13.52 -5.49
C TYR A 519 29.63 -14.36 -5.83
N GLN A 520 29.41 -15.39 -5.05
CA GLN A 520 28.25 -16.29 -5.11
C GLN A 520 27.78 -16.58 -3.70
N ASN A 521 26.48 -16.47 -3.46
CA ASN A 521 25.85 -16.83 -2.20
C ASN A 521 24.53 -17.56 -2.48
N TYR A 522 24.39 -18.70 -1.86
CA TYR A 522 23.18 -19.53 -1.92
C TYR A 522 22.68 -19.70 -0.48
N ALA A 523 21.43 -19.36 -0.25
CA ALA A 523 20.85 -19.48 1.08
C ALA A 523 19.47 -20.13 1.01
N LEU A 524 19.21 -21.02 1.96
CA LEU A 524 17.90 -21.58 2.24
C LEU A 524 17.56 -21.24 3.68
N SER A 525 16.36 -20.70 3.90
CA SER A 525 15.85 -20.45 5.24
C SER A 525 14.43 -20.98 5.39
N PHE A 526 14.15 -21.51 6.56
CA PHE A 526 12.86 -22.05 6.96
C PHE A 526 12.44 -21.42 8.28
N LEU A 527 11.17 -21.02 8.39
CA LEU A 527 10.58 -20.44 9.58
C LEU A 527 9.24 -21.12 9.88
N GLU A 528 9.13 -21.72 11.05
CA GLU A 528 7.87 -22.16 11.67
C GLU A 528 7.47 -21.11 12.72
N PRO A 529 6.40 -20.32 12.50
CA PRO A 529 6.02 -19.25 13.43
C PRO A 529 5.35 -19.76 14.72
N TRP A 530 4.81 -20.99 14.71
CA TRP A 530 4.06 -21.57 15.82
C TRP A 530 4.50 -23.00 16.12
N LEU A 531 5.74 -23.18 16.56
CA LEU A 531 6.27 -24.48 16.90
C LEU A 531 5.39 -25.20 17.96
N GLY A 532 4.84 -26.35 17.57
CA GLY A 532 3.91 -27.11 18.39
C GLY A 532 2.45 -26.59 18.39
N GLY A 533 2.13 -25.54 17.61
CA GLY A 533 0.77 -25.08 17.32
C GLY A 533 -0.01 -24.41 18.46
N LYS A 534 0.49 -24.44 19.69
CA LYS A 534 -0.22 -23.95 20.90
C LYS A 534 0.20 -22.56 21.37
N ARG A 535 1.41 -22.15 21.08
CA ARG A 535 1.99 -20.88 21.52
C ARG A 535 2.78 -20.24 20.38
N PRO A 536 2.89 -18.91 20.32
CA PRO A 536 3.64 -18.21 19.27
C PRO A 536 5.16 -18.32 19.52
N ASN A 537 5.65 -19.57 19.56
CA ASN A 537 7.07 -19.88 19.60
C ASN A 537 7.53 -20.17 18.19
N GLN A 538 8.48 -19.41 17.69
CA GLN A 538 9.00 -19.62 16.34
C GLN A 538 10.25 -20.50 16.37
N LEU A 539 10.42 -21.31 15.33
CA LEU A 539 11.65 -22.04 15.04
C LEU A 539 12.16 -21.58 13.69
N SER A 540 13.39 -21.12 13.64
CA SER A 540 14.08 -20.76 12.40
C SER A 540 15.26 -21.68 12.15
N PHE A 541 15.43 -22.07 10.90
CA PHE A 541 16.59 -22.82 10.44
C PHE A 541 17.13 -22.14 9.19
N SER A 542 18.44 -21.94 9.09
CA SER A 542 19.05 -21.50 7.84
C SER A 542 20.35 -22.21 7.54
N ILE A 543 20.60 -22.38 6.25
CA ILE A 543 21.86 -22.83 5.71
C ILE A 543 22.25 -21.91 4.58
N SER A 544 23.49 -21.47 4.57
CA SER A 544 24.03 -20.71 3.45
C SER A 544 25.44 -21.16 3.08
N TYR A 545 25.73 -21.07 1.77
CA TYR A 545 27.06 -21.24 1.24
C TYR A 545 27.42 -20.00 0.45
N SER A 546 28.57 -19.41 0.77
CA SER A 546 29.11 -18.32 -0.02
C SER A 546 30.55 -18.60 -0.47
N LYS A 547 30.85 -18.14 -1.65
CA LYS A 547 32.21 -18.13 -2.22
C LYS A 547 32.51 -16.73 -2.69
N GLN A 548 33.63 -16.21 -2.27
CA GLN A 548 34.22 -14.99 -2.84
C GLN A 548 35.60 -15.30 -3.33
N SER A 549 35.88 -14.99 -4.59
CA SER A 549 37.19 -15.07 -5.20
C SER A 549 37.86 -13.70 -5.18
N ASP A 550 39.19 -13.69 -5.26
CA ASP A 550 39.96 -12.44 -5.25
C ASP A 550 39.58 -11.58 -6.44
N VAL A 551 39.15 -10.38 -6.13
CA VAL A 551 39.12 -9.30 -7.12
C VAL A 551 40.55 -8.80 -7.17
N ASN A 552 41.27 -9.06 -8.27
CA ASN A 552 42.61 -8.64 -8.43
C ASN A 552 42.79 -7.18 -7.91
N SER A 553 43.76 -6.99 -7.05
CA SER A 553 44.11 -5.71 -6.44
C SER A 553 44.32 -4.58 -7.49
N ASN A 554 44.53 -4.95 -8.72
CA ASN A 554 44.63 -4.03 -9.85
C ASN A 554 43.33 -3.31 -10.19
N TYR A 555 42.13 -3.91 -9.93
CA TYR A 555 40.85 -3.22 -10.17
C TYR A 555 40.60 -2.12 -9.14
N ILE A 556 41.07 -2.31 -7.93
CA ILE A 556 40.90 -1.36 -6.83
C ILE A 556 41.97 -0.27 -6.86
N ASN A 557 43.15 -0.58 -7.34
CA ASN A 557 44.32 0.29 -7.27
C ASN A 557 44.87 0.77 -8.61
N GLN A 558 44.22 0.48 -9.74
CA GLN A 558 44.68 0.92 -11.06
C GLN A 558 44.88 2.45 -11.11
N ASN A 559 43.99 3.22 -10.48
CA ASN A 559 44.15 4.65 -10.31
C ASN A 559 45.26 5.04 -9.30
N TYR A 560 45.43 4.27 -8.25
CA TYR A 560 46.47 4.53 -7.23
C TYR A 560 47.87 4.15 -7.74
N TYR A 561 48.03 2.97 -8.35
CA TYR A 561 49.31 2.55 -8.94
C TYR A 561 49.64 3.32 -10.18
N ASN A 562 48.68 3.70 -11.03
CA ASN A 562 48.91 4.60 -12.16
C ASN A 562 49.34 6.00 -11.67
N GLN A 563 48.79 6.52 -10.59
CA GLN A 563 49.23 7.77 -9.98
C GLN A 563 50.63 7.64 -9.33
N LEU A 564 50.90 6.54 -8.65
CA LEU A 564 52.19 6.30 -8.00
C LEU A 564 53.30 6.05 -9.04
N TYR A 565 53.03 5.30 -10.09
CA TYR A 565 53.98 5.01 -11.18
C TYR A 565 54.26 6.23 -12.01
N ASN A 566 53.25 7.04 -12.37
CA ASN A 566 53.41 8.32 -13.04
C ASN A 566 54.14 9.37 -12.21
N TYR A 567 54.03 9.32 -10.88
CA TYR A 567 54.79 10.18 -9.98
C TYR A 567 56.24 9.75 -9.77
N THR A 568 56.54 8.46 -9.88
CA THR A 568 57.87 7.90 -9.61
C THR A 568 58.75 7.80 -10.85
N TYR A 569 58.20 7.59 -12.02
CA TYR A 569 58.99 7.28 -13.24
C TYR A 569 58.71 8.13 -14.47
N GLY A 570 57.77 9.09 -14.43
CA GLY A 570 57.64 10.19 -15.42
C GLY A 570 57.42 9.78 -16.88
N TYR A 571 57.06 8.57 -17.24
CA TYR A 571 56.85 8.13 -18.61
C TYR A 571 55.55 7.33 -18.80
N GLY A 572 54.68 7.89 -19.64
CA GLY A 572 53.48 7.19 -20.09
C GLY A 572 53.82 6.09 -21.10
N THR A 573 53.86 4.86 -20.70
CA THR A 573 53.72 3.71 -21.56
C THR A 573 52.61 2.84 -21.02
N SER A 574 51.50 2.82 -21.76
CA SER A 574 50.41 1.85 -21.56
C SER A 574 50.93 0.44 -21.94
N SER A 575 51.53 -0.26 -21.01
CA SER A 575 51.80 -1.67 -21.19
C SER A 575 50.64 -2.46 -20.56
N ASN A 576 49.92 -3.18 -21.43
CA ASN A 576 48.85 -4.14 -21.09
C ASN A 576 49.40 -5.34 -20.30
N TYR A 577 49.98 -5.12 -19.12
CA TYR A 577 50.48 -6.19 -18.24
C TYR A 577 49.43 -6.85 -17.36
N TYR A 578 48.17 -6.50 -17.49
CA TYR A 578 47.12 -6.94 -16.54
C TYR A 578 45.90 -7.52 -17.25
N THR A 579 46.06 -8.65 -17.90
CA THR A 579 44.97 -9.38 -18.56
C THR A 579 44.32 -10.48 -17.72
N ASP A 580 44.79 -10.81 -16.50
CA ASP A 580 44.15 -11.80 -15.66
C ASP A 580 43.64 -11.18 -14.35
N ALA A 581 42.46 -10.62 -14.44
CA ALA A 581 41.78 -9.96 -13.32
C ALA A 581 41.07 -10.97 -12.34
N TYR A 582 41.08 -12.25 -12.65
CA TYR A 582 40.44 -13.28 -11.87
C TYR A 582 41.40 -14.40 -11.52
N ASP A 583 41.65 -14.60 -10.23
CA ASP A 583 42.37 -15.74 -9.73
C ASP A 583 41.43 -16.67 -8.96
N PRO A 584 40.93 -17.75 -9.60
CA PRO A 584 40.00 -18.69 -8.97
C PRO A 584 40.63 -19.45 -7.80
N ASP A 585 41.93 -19.43 -7.68
CA ASP A 585 42.67 -20.13 -6.65
C ASP A 585 42.79 -19.33 -5.34
N LYS A 586 42.53 -18.03 -5.40
CA LYS A 586 42.44 -17.17 -4.22
C LYS A 586 41.00 -16.99 -3.82
N TYR A 587 40.57 -17.54 -2.71
CA TYR A 587 39.19 -17.48 -2.30
C TYR A 587 38.98 -17.55 -0.78
N VAL A 588 37.82 -17.07 -0.36
CA VAL A 588 37.16 -17.45 0.89
C VAL A 588 35.84 -18.12 0.59
N LYS A 589 35.68 -19.34 1.10
CA LYS A 589 34.39 -20.04 1.11
C LYS A 589 33.88 -20.09 2.52
N MET A 590 32.56 -19.90 2.68
CA MET A 590 31.89 -19.96 4.00
C MET A 590 30.65 -20.86 3.88
N ILE A 591 30.54 -21.73 4.88
CA ILE A 591 29.30 -22.50 5.12
C ILE A 591 28.75 -22.05 6.44
N ASN A 592 27.53 -21.56 6.49
CA ASN A 592 26.85 -21.15 7.71
C ASN A 592 25.61 -22.04 7.91
N LEU A 593 25.45 -22.48 9.15
CA LEU A 593 24.27 -23.21 9.65
C LEU A 593 23.76 -22.43 10.85
N SER A 594 22.48 -22.10 10.92
CA SER A 594 21.88 -21.52 12.11
C SER A 594 20.56 -22.18 12.46
N LEU A 595 20.32 -22.30 13.76
CA LEU A 595 19.09 -22.78 14.36
C LEU A 595 18.67 -21.80 15.45
N GLY A 596 17.50 -21.18 15.25
CA GLY A 596 16.97 -20.18 16.15
C GLY A 596 15.64 -20.59 16.77
N PHE A 597 15.44 -20.23 18.01
CA PHE A 597 14.17 -20.35 18.72
C PHE A 597 13.76 -18.99 19.22
N GLY A 598 12.53 -18.57 18.88
CA GLY A 598 11.96 -17.29 19.28
C GLY A 598 10.68 -17.47 20.10
N LYS A 599 10.44 -16.55 21.03
CA LYS A 599 9.25 -16.52 21.87
C LYS A 599 8.73 -15.09 22.00
N ARG A 600 7.48 -14.85 21.63
CA ARG A 600 6.78 -13.59 21.92
C ARG A 600 6.50 -13.53 23.42
N LEU A 601 6.90 -12.46 24.06
CA LEU A 601 6.71 -12.24 25.50
C LEU A 601 5.32 -11.59 25.71
N ARG A 602 4.77 -11.72 26.91
CA ARG A 602 3.54 -11.05 27.33
C ARG A 602 3.80 -9.87 28.27
N TRP A 603 4.98 -9.83 28.85
CA TRP A 603 5.42 -8.78 29.76
C TRP A 603 6.79 -8.28 29.31
N PRO A 604 7.07 -6.97 29.35
CA PRO A 604 6.20 -5.85 29.81
C PRO A 604 5.05 -5.54 28.85
N ASP A 605 5.17 -5.82 27.57
CA ASP A 605 4.10 -5.77 26.57
C ASP A 605 4.29 -6.90 25.53
N ASP A 606 3.31 -7.10 24.67
CA ASP A 606 3.31 -8.18 23.68
C ASP A 606 4.06 -7.86 22.38
N TYR A 607 4.73 -6.72 22.32
CA TYR A 607 5.64 -6.36 21.22
C TYR A 607 7.04 -6.91 21.42
N PHE A 608 7.37 -7.42 22.63
CA PHE A 608 8.66 -8.02 22.90
C PHE A 608 8.75 -9.46 22.37
N THR A 609 9.88 -9.74 21.74
CA THR A 609 10.27 -11.09 21.29
C THR A 609 11.66 -11.40 21.81
N PHE A 610 11.79 -12.53 22.49
CA PHE A 610 13.08 -13.09 22.86
C PHE A 610 13.48 -14.14 21.83
N MET A 611 14.74 -14.10 21.36
CA MET A 611 15.29 -15.09 20.44
C MET A 611 16.60 -15.63 20.95
N ALA A 612 16.78 -16.93 20.83
CA ALA A 612 18.03 -17.64 21.07
C ALA A 612 18.42 -18.36 19.78
N GLU A 613 19.63 -18.17 19.31
CA GLU A 613 20.13 -18.75 18.07
C GLU A 613 21.49 -19.41 18.31
N ALA A 614 21.66 -20.63 17.83
CA ALA A 614 22.94 -21.29 17.70
C ALA A 614 23.39 -21.26 16.24
N SER A 615 24.60 -20.78 16.00
CA SER A 615 25.14 -20.64 14.65
C SER A 615 26.53 -21.26 14.55
N TYR A 616 26.77 -21.96 13.45
CA TYR A 616 28.06 -22.51 13.11
C TYR A 616 28.49 -22.04 11.73
N THR A 617 29.65 -21.38 11.66
CA THR A 617 30.23 -20.94 10.40
C THR A 617 31.61 -21.54 10.20
N ARG A 618 31.84 -22.19 9.08
CA ARG A 618 33.13 -22.69 8.65
C ARG A 618 33.66 -21.80 7.53
N TYR A 619 34.84 -21.24 7.78
CA TYR A 619 35.62 -20.47 6.80
C TYR A 619 36.67 -21.39 6.20
N MET A 620 36.81 -21.37 4.87
CA MET A 620 37.82 -22.07 4.10
C MET A 620 38.55 -21.04 3.25
N LEU A 621 39.83 -20.78 3.57
CA LEU A 621 40.61 -19.74 2.96
C LEU A 621 41.74 -20.39 2.14
N LYS A 622 42.00 -19.82 0.95
CA LYS A 622 43.14 -20.16 0.11
C LYS A 622 43.75 -18.90 -0.46
N SER A 623 44.98 -18.59 -0.05
CA SER A 623 45.73 -17.39 -0.47
C SER A 623 44.92 -16.09 -0.36
N TRP A 624 44.06 -15.99 0.69
CA TRP A 624 43.14 -14.90 0.91
C TRP A 624 43.81 -13.78 1.71
N GLN A 625 44.28 -12.72 0.99
CA GLN A 625 45.12 -11.67 1.58
C GLN A 625 44.35 -10.64 2.43
N TYR A 626 43.05 -10.70 2.46
CA TYR A 626 42.21 -9.69 3.14
C TYR A 626 41.92 -10.02 4.60
N PHE A 627 42.26 -11.22 5.07
CA PHE A 627 42.18 -11.59 6.47
C PHE A 627 43.57 -11.73 7.06
N LEU A 628 43.63 -11.70 8.40
CA LEU A 628 44.86 -11.98 9.12
C LEU A 628 45.39 -13.40 8.79
N ILE A 629 44.47 -14.33 8.51
CA ILE A 629 44.77 -15.69 8.09
C ILE A 629 44.57 -15.79 6.58
N THR A 630 45.58 -16.17 5.86
CA THR A 630 45.54 -16.28 4.41
C THR A 630 45.12 -17.65 3.93
N ASP A 631 45.46 -18.70 4.66
CA ASP A 631 45.24 -20.09 4.28
C ASP A 631 44.75 -20.93 5.45
N GLY A 632 43.91 -21.94 5.13
CA GLY A 632 43.38 -22.89 6.06
C GLY A 632 41.89 -22.75 6.39
N ASN A 633 41.49 -23.39 7.48
CA ASN A 633 40.08 -23.46 7.88
C ASN A 633 39.92 -22.89 9.30
N CYS A 634 38.90 -22.02 9.45
CA CYS A 634 38.51 -21.50 10.74
C CYS A 634 37.06 -21.88 11.04
N ASN A 635 36.74 -22.14 12.29
CA ASN A 635 35.42 -22.52 12.76
C ASN A 635 34.92 -21.49 13.76
N ASN A 636 33.69 -21.04 13.59
CA ASN A 636 32.99 -20.14 14.48
C ASN A 636 31.68 -20.80 14.94
N PHE A 637 31.63 -21.24 16.17
CA PHE A 637 30.40 -21.67 16.80
C PHE A 637 30.01 -20.65 17.84
N ASN A 638 28.80 -20.07 17.69
CA ASN A 638 28.32 -19.04 18.60
C ASN A 638 26.87 -19.26 19.02
N LEU A 639 26.56 -18.73 20.19
CA LEU A 639 25.20 -18.59 20.71
C LEU A 639 24.85 -17.12 20.78
N SER A 640 23.72 -16.77 20.21
CA SER A 640 23.18 -15.41 20.17
C SER A 640 21.86 -15.35 20.92
N PHE A 641 21.75 -14.41 21.85
CA PHE A 641 20.53 -14.11 22.56
C PHE A 641 20.11 -12.69 22.22
N SER A 642 18.90 -12.50 21.75
CA SER A 642 18.38 -11.19 21.45
C SER A 642 17.01 -10.94 22.07
N LEU A 643 16.83 -9.73 22.58
CA LEU A 643 15.58 -9.17 23.02
C LEU A 643 15.21 -8.06 22.05
N GLN A 644 14.11 -8.25 21.35
CA GLN A 644 13.62 -7.31 20.34
C GLN A 644 12.24 -6.80 20.75
N ARG A 645 11.96 -5.54 20.45
CA ARG A 645 10.65 -4.94 20.55
C ARG A 645 10.36 -4.14 19.28
N ASN A 646 9.21 -4.32 18.71
CA ASN A 646 8.77 -3.52 17.58
C ASN A 646 7.30 -3.15 17.74
N SER A 647 7.06 -1.88 18.03
CA SER A 647 5.71 -1.30 18.17
C SER A 647 5.43 -0.25 17.08
N THR A 648 6.15 -0.26 15.97
CA THR A 648 5.95 0.70 14.88
C THR A 648 4.61 0.45 14.18
N ASP A 649 3.95 1.53 13.83
CA ASP A 649 2.64 1.52 13.14
C ASP A 649 2.74 1.13 11.66
N HIS A 650 3.91 1.30 11.04
CA HIS A 650 4.12 0.96 9.64
C HIS A 650 5.58 0.52 9.38
N PRO A 651 5.81 -0.55 8.57
CA PRO A 651 7.15 -1.11 8.37
C PRO A 651 8.13 -0.20 7.62
N PHE A 652 7.64 0.67 6.71
CA PHE A 652 8.51 1.51 5.85
C PHE A 652 8.49 2.98 6.22
N TYR A 653 7.34 3.49 6.60
CA TYR A 653 7.18 4.89 7.02
C TYR A 653 6.43 4.94 8.35
N ALA A 654 7.15 4.58 9.42
CA ALA A 654 6.59 4.64 10.76
C ALA A 654 6.38 6.10 11.19
N ARG A 655 5.22 6.38 11.76
CA ARG A 655 4.84 7.68 12.33
C ARG A 655 4.85 7.69 13.86
N SER A 656 4.67 6.52 14.44
CA SER A 656 4.66 6.30 15.88
C SER A 656 5.26 4.96 16.23
N GLY A 657 5.64 4.81 17.49
CA GLY A 657 6.20 3.58 18.02
C GLY A 657 7.71 3.57 18.06
N SER A 658 8.25 2.45 18.56
CA SER A 658 9.68 2.28 18.73
C SER A 658 10.14 0.88 18.35
N GLU A 659 11.38 0.81 17.95
CA GLU A 659 12.12 -0.43 17.74
C GLU A 659 13.29 -0.48 18.71
N PHE A 660 13.47 -1.63 19.34
CA PHE A 660 14.53 -1.90 20.28
C PHE A 660 15.14 -3.26 19.96
N LEU A 661 16.47 -3.33 19.96
CA LEU A 661 17.23 -4.58 19.89
C LEU A 661 18.36 -4.52 20.89
N PHE A 662 18.40 -5.50 21.76
CA PHE A 662 19.57 -5.84 22.57
C PHE A 662 20.00 -7.25 22.25
N GLN A 663 21.23 -7.44 21.80
CA GLN A 663 21.75 -8.73 21.36
C GLN A 663 23.11 -8.99 21.99
N VAL A 664 23.29 -10.19 22.50
CA VAL A 664 24.56 -10.72 23.00
C VAL A 664 24.87 -11.98 22.21
N THR A 665 26.00 -12.00 21.52
CA THR A 665 26.51 -13.17 20.83
C THR A 665 27.82 -13.59 21.48
N ALA A 666 27.94 -14.83 21.82
CA ALA A 666 29.13 -15.36 22.53
C ALA A 666 29.53 -16.71 21.93
N THR A 667 30.82 -16.90 21.78
CA THR A 667 31.40 -18.21 21.48
C THR A 667 31.83 -18.90 22.78
N PRO A 668 32.04 -20.22 22.80
CA PRO A 668 32.74 -20.86 23.91
C PRO A 668 34.13 -20.25 24.07
N PRO A 669 34.58 -20.03 25.30
CA PRO A 669 35.90 -19.46 25.59
C PRO A 669 37.01 -20.53 25.49
N TYR A 670 37.29 -21.01 24.30
CA TYR A 670 38.23 -22.11 24.04
C TYR A 670 39.61 -21.88 24.65
N SER A 671 40.09 -20.61 24.60
CA SER A 671 41.40 -20.23 25.14
C SER A 671 41.54 -20.37 26.65
N LEU A 672 40.42 -20.50 27.38
CA LEU A 672 40.44 -20.74 28.83
C LEU A 672 40.52 -22.24 29.16
N TRP A 673 40.24 -23.11 28.19
CA TRP A 673 40.10 -24.56 28.41
C TRP A 673 41.19 -25.40 27.75
N ASP A 674 41.84 -24.89 26.68
CA ASP A 674 42.74 -25.68 25.83
C ASP A 674 44.22 -25.68 26.32
N GLY A 675 44.56 -24.94 27.38
CA GLY A 675 45.90 -24.90 27.97
C GLY A 675 46.99 -24.27 27.08
N ARG A 676 46.65 -23.64 25.96
CA ARG A 676 47.60 -23.08 24.99
C ARG A 676 48.10 -21.71 25.39
N ASN A 677 49.37 -21.45 25.10
CA ASN A 677 49.99 -20.13 25.37
C ASN A 677 49.84 -19.21 24.15
N TYR A 678 48.68 -18.54 24.03
CA TYR A 678 48.40 -17.63 22.93
C TYR A 678 49.29 -16.39 22.84
N LYS A 679 50.03 -16.05 23.88
CA LYS A 679 51.02 -14.97 23.84
C LYS A 679 52.23 -15.34 23.00
N LYS A 680 52.60 -16.64 22.94
CA LYS A 680 53.77 -17.11 22.16
C LYS A 680 53.37 -17.50 20.75
N LEU A 681 52.15 -17.91 20.54
CA LEU A 681 51.62 -18.41 19.25
C LEU A 681 51.47 -17.28 18.24
N ALA A 682 52.13 -17.41 17.09
CA ALA A 682 52.16 -16.42 16.02
C ALA A 682 52.62 -15.01 16.48
N ASN A 683 53.71 -14.98 17.22
CA ASN A 683 54.30 -13.72 17.71
C ASN A 683 55.46 -13.22 16.85
N ASP A 684 56.08 -14.12 16.07
CA ASP A 684 57.16 -13.77 15.16
C ASP A 684 56.71 -13.73 13.69
N TYR A 685 56.58 -12.56 13.16
CA TYR A 685 56.16 -12.32 11.76
C TYR A 685 57.18 -12.82 10.72
N GLN A 686 58.44 -13.05 11.12
CA GLN A 686 59.49 -13.50 10.21
C GLN A 686 59.63 -15.02 10.19
N SER A 687 58.95 -15.71 11.10
CA SER A 687 58.97 -17.19 11.18
C SER A 687 58.34 -17.83 9.96
N SER A 688 59.03 -18.82 9.39
CA SER A 688 58.48 -19.65 8.30
C SER A 688 57.19 -20.38 8.71
N ASN A 689 56.96 -20.56 10.01
CA ASN A 689 55.75 -21.21 10.57
C ASN A 689 54.63 -20.21 10.94
N TYR A 690 54.82 -18.92 10.74
CA TYR A 690 53.91 -17.88 11.17
C TYR A 690 52.44 -18.14 10.73
N GLN A 691 52.23 -18.43 9.45
CA GLN A 691 50.87 -18.69 8.91
C GLN A 691 50.26 -19.98 9.51
N LYS A 692 51.04 -21.00 9.73
CA LYS A 692 50.60 -22.24 10.38
C LYS A 692 50.21 -22.01 11.83
N GLU A 693 50.97 -21.20 12.53
CA GLU A 693 50.68 -20.81 13.92
C GLU A 693 49.44 -19.91 14.00
N LEU A 694 49.24 -19.02 13.04
CA LEU A 694 48.01 -18.20 12.91
C LEU A 694 46.78 -19.08 12.69
N GLN A 695 46.88 -20.06 11.79
CA GLN A 695 45.81 -20.98 11.54
C GLN A 695 45.46 -21.81 12.78
N GLU A 696 46.47 -22.26 13.52
CA GLU A 696 46.28 -22.97 14.77
C GLU A 696 45.64 -22.07 15.83
N LYS A 697 46.06 -20.82 15.94
CA LYS A 697 45.56 -19.82 16.88
C LYS A 697 44.06 -19.54 16.66
N TYR A 698 43.64 -19.45 15.38
CA TYR A 698 42.29 -19.10 15.01
C TYR A 698 41.48 -20.27 14.46
N ARG A 699 41.92 -21.49 14.63
CA ARG A 699 41.16 -22.70 14.24
C ARG A 699 39.75 -22.69 14.79
N TRP A 700 39.59 -22.27 16.05
CA TRP A 700 38.32 -21.97 16.70
C TRP A 700 38.30 -20.48 17.06
N ILE A 701 37.41 -19.74 16.44
CA ILE A 701 37.23 -18.32 16.69
C ILE A 701 36.53 -18.13 18.02
N GLU A 702 36.97 -17.14 18.80
CA GLU A 702 36.35 -16.83 20.07
C GLU A 702 36.19 -15.32 20.25
N TYR A 703 34.99 -14.94 20.75
CA TYR A 703 34.63 -13.57 21.05
C TYR A 703 33.33 -13.52 21.87
N HIS A 704 33.04 -12.36 22.41
CA HIS A 704 31.70 -11.95 22.82
C HIS A 704 31.37 -10.60 22.21
N LYS A 705 30.19 -10.50 21.65
CA LYS A 705 29.72 -9.33 20.90
C LYS A 705 28.41 -8.82 21.49
N TRP A 706 28.35 -7.56 21.77
CA TRP A 706 27.20 -6.89 22.36
C TRP A 706 26.70 -5.84 21.39
N LYS A 707 25.40 -5.83 21.10
CA LYS A 707 24.77 -4.86 20.24
C LYS A 707 23.55 -4.26 20.92
N PHE A 708 23.43 -2.97 20.77
CA PHE A 708 22.28 -2.22 21.16
C PHE A 708 21.82 -1.35 20.00
N LYS A 709 20.52 -1.44 19.65
CA LYS A 709 19.89 -0.59 18.65
C LYS A 709 18.56 -0.09 19.19
N PHE A 710 18.34 1.18 19.06
CA PHE A 710 17.08 1.81 19.43
C PHE A 710 16.69 2.81 18.36
N ARG A 711 15.45 2.73 17.89
CA ARG A 711 14.82 3.74 17.02
C ARG A 711 13.47 4.13 17.62
N ASN A 712 13.16 5.42 17.59
CA ASN A 712 11.87 5.92 18.01
C ASN A 712 11.31 6.86 16.95
N PHE A 713 10.01 6.77 16.71
CA PHE A 713 9.30 7.56 15.72
C PHE A 713 8.20 8.37 16.42
N THR A 714 8.20 9.67 16.20
CA THR A 714 7.24 10.59 16.81
C THR A 714 6.72 11.53 15.74
N ALA A 715 5.43 11.41 15.39
CA ALA A 715 4.77 12.40 14.55
C ALA A 715 4.63 13.72 15.30
N LEU A 716 5.04 14.83 14.69
CA LEU A 716 5.01 16.15 15.33
C LEU A 716 3.60 16.77 15.34
N SER A 717 2.64 16.13 14.70
CA SER A 717 1.20 16.47 14.82
C SER A 717 0.34 15.28 14.43
N SER A 718 -0.95 15.32 14.74
CA SER A 718 -1.95 14.30 14.37
C SER A 718 -2.30 14.27 12.88
N ALA A 719 -1.88 15.27 12.08
CA ALA A 719 -2.17 15.31 10.66
C ALA A 719 -1.55 14.13 9.91
N VAL A 720 -2.26 13.57 8.91
CA VAL A 720 -1.77 12.43 8.09
C VAL A 720 -0.42 12.72 7.45
N LYS A 721 -0.19 13.95 7.00
CA LYS A 721 1.08 14.41 6.40
C LYS A 721 1.93 15.21 7.40
N ALA A 722 1.89 14.86 8.68
CA ALA A 722 2.76 15.48 9.68
C ALA A 722 4.22 15.10 9.45
N PRO A 723 5.17 16.00 9.74
CA PRO A 723 6.56 15.62 9.88
C PRO A 723 6.73 14.60 11.00
N VAL A 724 7.64 13.66 10.82
CA VAL A 724 7.99 12.63 11.81
C VAL A 724 9.43 12.80 12.22
N LEU A 725 9.67 12.90 13.53
CA LEU A 725 10.99 12.86 14.09
C LEU A 725 11.40 11.42 14.38
N MET A 726 12.46 10.95 13.74
CA MET A 726 13.10 9.67 14.03
C MET A 726 14.37 9.93 14.82
N THR A 727 14.51 9.23 15.94
CA THR A 727 15.72 9.21 16.75
C THR A 727 16.31 7.80 16.70
N ARG A 728 17.62 7.67 16.47
CA ARG A 728 18.36 6.41 16.47
C ARG A 728 19.54 6.50 17.40
N ILE A 729 19.75 5.42 18.14
CA ILE A 729 20.93 5.19 18.98
C ILE A 729 21.39 3.76 18.76
N GLU A 730 22.62 3.59 18.33
CA GLU A 730 23.21 2.28 18.11
C GLU A 730 24.64 2.25 18.66
N PHE A 731 25.00 1.13 19.28
CA PHE A 731 26.37 0.83 19.63
C PHE A 731 26.62 -0.67 19.63
N GLY A 732 27.85 -1.03 19.35
CA GLY A 732 28.32 -2.39 19.38
C GLY A 732 29.69 -2.47 19.97
N LEU A 733 29.92 -3.54 20.72
CA LEU A 733 31.18 -3.86 21.41
C LEU A 733 31.56 -5.27 21.06
N LEU A 734 32.80 -5.48 20.64
CA LEU A 734 33.40 -6.79 20.39
C LEU A 734 34.52 -7.03 21.37
N GLY A 735 34.32 -7.93 22.30
CA GLY A 735 35.29 -8.31 23.31
C GLY A 735 35.97 -9.66 23.00
N ALA A 736 37.05 -9.91 23.68
CA ALA A 736 37.78 -11.17 23.64
C ALA A 736 38.02 -11.71 25.05
N TYR A 737 37.89 -13.02 25.24
CA TYR A 737 38.22 -13.68 26.53
C TYR A 737 39.74 -13.67 26.80
N ASN A 738 40.51 -13.77 25.70
CA ASN A 738 41.97 -13.70 25.78
C ASN A 738 42.49 -12.53 24.97
N ARG A 739 43.25 -11.60 25.57
CA ARG A 739 43.80 -10.42 24.93
C ARG A 739 44.72 -10.70 23.72
N TYR A 740 45.29 -11.90 23.65
CA TYR A 740 46.21 -12.34 22.59
C TYR A 740 45.49 -13.09 21.46
N LYS A 741 44.15 -13.34 21.62
CA LYS A 741 43.31 -14.05 20.63
C LYS A 741 42.06 -13.25 20.32
N LYS A 742 42.20 -12.01 19.88
CA LYS A 742 41.08 -11.19 19.41
C LYS A 742 40.56 -11.75 18.09
N SER A 743 39.23 -11.83 17.92
CA SER A 743 38.65 -12.29 16.66
C SER A 743 38.97 -11.35 15.53
N PRO A 744 39.50 -11.83 14.40
CA PRO A 744 39.72 -11.00 13.21
C PRO A 744 38.52 -10.92 12.27
N PHE A 745 37.44 -11.71 12.51
CA PHE A 745 36.34 -11.88 11.58
C PHE A 745 35.06 -11.10 11.93
N GLU A 746 34.91 -10.66 13.19
CA GLU A 746 33.66 -10.08 13.70
C GLU A 746 33.73 -8.57 13.92
N THR A 747 34.76 -7.93 13.36
CA THR A 747 35.04 -6.51 13.52
C THR A 747 33.99 -5.65 12.79
N TYR A 748 33.94 -4.37 13.13
CA TYR A 748 33.01 -3.41 12.54
C TYR A 748 33.70 -2.58 11.44
N TYR A 749 33.00 -2.39 10.32
CA TYR A 749 33.42 -1.52 9.22
C TYR A 749 32.52 -0.31 9.18
N VAL A 750 33.01 0.84 9.65
CA VAL A 750 32.18 2.01 9.95
C VAL A 750 32.47 3.16 8.99
N GLY A 751 31.41 3.73 8.42
CA GLY A 751 31.44 4.81 7.45
C GLY A 751 30.69 4.46 6.18
N GLY A 752 30.30 5.47 5.42
CA GLY A 752 29.68 5.34 4.11
C GLY A 752 28.19 4.99 4.13
N ASP A 753 27.77 4.28 3.10
CA ASP A 753 26.37 3.92 2.85
C ASP A 753 25.88 2.65 3.58
N GLY A 754 26.76 1.95 4.27
CA GLY A 754 26.41 0.68 4.93
C GLY A 754 26.13 -0.48 3.98
N MET A 755 26.24 -0.29 2.68
CA MET A 755 25.87 -1.27 1.64
C MET A 755 27.05 -1.78 0.83
N SER A 756 28.28 -1.43 1.21
CA SER A 756 29.44 -1.79 0.38
C SER A 756 29.49 -3.30 0.14
N GLY A 757 29.64 -3.71 -1.10
CA GLY A 757 29.80 -5.10 -1.52
C GLY A 757 31.05 -5.79 -0.93
N TYR A 758 31.85 -5.05 -0.19
CA TYR A 758 32.98 -5.56 0.59
C TYR A 758 32.59 -6.35 1.82
N SER A 759 31.45 -6.03 2.47
CA SER A 759 31.10 -6.61 3.76
C SER A 759 30.82 -8.11 3.69
N SER A 760 30.29 -8.59 2.58
CA SER A 760 29.90 -10.00 2.44
C SER A 760 31.10 -10.96 2.34
N GLY A 761 32.29 -10.47 1.93
CA GLY A 761 33.48 -11.29 1.75
C GLY A 761 34.44 -11.26 2.91
N TYR A 762 34.30 -10.29 3.80
CA TYR A 762 35.26 -10.05 4.87
C TYR A 762 34.75 -10.37 6.26
N ALA A 763 33.58 -10.99 6.36
CA ALA A 763 32.95 -11.38 7.63
C ALA A 763 32.84 -10.23 8.67
N THR A 764 32.92 -8.98 8.22
CA THR A 764 32.76 -7.79 9.04
C THR A 764 31.36 -7.23 8.93
N GLU A 765 30.89 -6.61 9.98
CA GLU A 765 29.60 -5.92 9.99
C GLU A 765 29.77 -4.47 9.53
N THR A 766 29.06 -4.10 8.48
CA THR A 766 29.09 -2.74 7.93
C THR A 766 28.11 -1.84 8.66
N ILE A 767 28.58 -0.71 9.14
CA ILE A 767 27.78 0.31 9.83
C ILE A 767 27.85 1.58 8.99
N GLY A 768 26.72 2.00 8.42
CA GLY A 768 26.66 3.24 7.65
C GLY A 768 26.81 4.47 8.53
N LEU A 769 27.56 5.46 8.06
CA LEU A 769 27.62 6.82 8.60
C LEU A 769 27.73 7.79 7.43
N ARG A 770 26.64 8.47 7.14
CA ARG A 770 26.51 9.35 5.97
C ARG A 770 27.46 10.56 6.05
N GLY A 771 28.01 10.99 4.93
CA GLY A 771 28.98 12.09 4.86
C GLY A 771 30.43 11.64 5.06
N TYR A 772 30.67 10.34 5.23
CA TYR A 772 31.99 9.74 5.33
C TYR A 772 32.16 8.65 4.27
N GLU A 773 33.41 8.43 3.84
CA GLU A 773 33.74 7.32 2.93
C GLU A 773 33.56 5.96 3.63
N ASN A 774 33.30 4.92 2.83
CA ASN A 774 33.10 3.58 3.32
C ASN A 774 34.28 3.12 4.16
N GLY A 775 34.03 2.70 5.41
CA GLY A 775 35.02 2.18 6.33
C GLY A 775 36.03 3.18 6.88
N SER A 776 35.94 4.44 6.54
CA SER A 776 36.94 5.47 6.88
C SER A 776 37.11 5.72 8.37
N LEU A 777 36.18 5.25 9.21
CA LEU A 777 36.24 5.39 10.67
C LEU A 777 36.84 4.17 11.35
N SER A 778 36.99 3.04 10.66
CA SER A 778 37.32 1.74 11.29
C SER A 778 38.78 1.53 11.57
N GLY A 779 39.69 2.46 11.28
CA GLY A 779 41.11 2.32 11.51
C GLY A 779 41.94 2.25 10.23
N ASN A 780 43.26 2.34 10.38
CA ASN A 780 44.20 2.59 9.31
C ASN A 780 44.84 1.33 8.70
N ASN A 781 44.30 0.18 8.91
CA ASN A 781 44.94 -1.02 8.38
C ASN A 781 44.52 -1.27 6.94
N TYR A 782 45.47 -1.64 6.13
CA TYR A 782 45.35 -2.14 4.76
C TYR A 782 44.40 -3.33 4.66
N TYR A 783 44.08 -3.93 5.82
CA TYR A 783 43.14 -5.02 6.03
C TYR A 783 41.92 -4.47 6.74
N MET A 784 40.77 -4.54 6.09
CA MET A 784 39.52 -3.93 6.49
C MET A 784 39.02 -4.36 7.88
N GLY A 785 38.50 -3.41 8.66
CA GLY A 785 37.63 -3.71 9.77
C GLY A 785 38.29 -4.00 11.11
N ASP A 786 39.25 -3.22 11.56
CA ASP A 786 39.85 -3.35 12.90
C ASP A 786 39.07 -2.71 14.04
N ALA A 787 37.80 -2.23 13.77
CA ALA A 787 37.03 -1.63 14.83
C ALA A 787 36.37 -2.70 15.73
N TYR A 788 36.67 -2.62 17.00
CA TYR A 788 36.12 -3.49 18.05
C TYR A 788 34.96 -2.85 18.81
N ALA A 789 34.72 -1.58 18.61
CA ALA A 789 33.58 -0.86 19.12
C ALA A 789 33.10 0.18 18.12
N TYR A 790 31.79 0.47 18.11
CA TYR A 790 31.22 1.59 17.38
C TYR A 790 30.09 2.24 18.16
N SER A 791 29.86 3.51 17.87
CA SER A 791 28.63 4.22 18.23
C SER A 791 28.07 4.94 17.02
N ARG A 792 26.74 5.07 16.98
CA ARG A 792 26.00 5.84 15.98
C ARG A 792 24.76 6.43 16.62
N MET A 793 24.55 7.73 16.39
CA MET A 793 23.37 8.47 16.81
C MET A 793 22.85 9.27 15.63
N THR A 794 21.52 9.25 15.41
CA THR A 794 20.88 9.97 14.30
C THR A 794 19.63 10.66 14.80
N LEU A 795 19.48 11.92 14.43
CA LEU A 795 18.24 12.66 14.47
C LEU A 795 17.82 12.94 13.04
N GLU A 796 16.62 12.47 12.64
CA GLU A 796 16.14 12.57 11.28
C GLU A 796 14.71 13.07 11.27
N LEU A 797 14.47 14.19 10.58
CA LEU A 797 13.14 14.74 10.34
C LEU A 797 12.66 14.26 8.97
N ARG A 798 11.58 13.49 8.95
CA ARG A 798 10.95 12.94 7.75
C ARG A 798 9.69 13.73 7.40
N TYR A 799 9.53 14.07 6.15
CA TYR A 799 8.33 14.73 5.66
C TYR A 799 7.69 13.94 4.50
N PRO A 800 6.45 13.48 4.62
CA PRO A 800 5.80 12.69 3.59
C PRO A 800 5.35 13.60 2.44
N LEU A 801 5.88 13.36 1.25
CA LEU A 801 5.47 14.03 0.03
C LEU A 801 4.24 13.33 -0.58
N MET A 802 4.29 11.99 -0.64
CA MET A 802 3.21 11.13 -1.11
C MET A 802 3.13 9.90 -0.22
N LEU A 803 1.95 9.58 0.26
CA LEU A 803 1.65 8.33 0.98
C LEU A 803 0.44 7.70 0.30
N GLU A 804 0.68 6.77 -0.61
CA GLU A 804 -0.33 5.97 -1.28
C GLU A 804 -0.04 4.49 -1.02
N ASN A 805 -1.05 3.64 -1.10
CA ASN A 805 -0.91 2.21 -0.79
C ASN A 805 0.15 1.50 -1.62
N SER A 806 0.35 1.94 -2.87
CA SER A 806 1.32 1.35 -3.79
C SER A 806 2.67 2.06 -3.83
N THR A 807 2.74 3.33 -3.44
CA THR A 807 3.97 4.13 -3.57
C THR A 807 4.03 5.17 -2.46
N SER A 808 5.10 5.17 -1.70
CA SER A 808 5.36 6.20 -0.70
C SER A 808 6.62 6.97 -1.03
N ILE A 809 6.54 8.30 -0.99
CA ILE A 809 7.68 9.19 -1.23
C ILE A 809 7.78 10.14 -0.04
N PHE A 810 8.96 10.19 0.58
CA PHE A 810 9.21 11.15 1.64
C PHE A 810 10.61 11.76 1.54
N ALA A 811 10.69 13.03 1.91
CA ALA A 811 11.94 13.75 2.07
C ALA A 811 12.42 13.64 3.51
N LEU A 812 13.72 13.74 3.71
CA LEU A 812 14.30 13.72 5.05
C LEU A 812 15.46 14.73 5.16
N ALA A 813 15.65 15.22 6.37
CA ALA A 813 16.82 15.98 6.77
C ALA A 813 17.36 15.37 8.06
N PHE A 814 18.68 15.24 8.18
CA PHE A 814 19.25 14.54 9.31
C PHE A 814 20.53 15.20 9.83
N VAL A 815 20.77 14.94 11.11
CA VAL A 815 22.06 15.14 11.77
C VAL A 815 22.47 13.78 12.31
N GLU A 816 23.68 13.36 12.01
CA GLU A 816 24.21 12.06 12.39
C GLU A 816 25.59 12.19 13.01
N GLY A 817 25.86 11.36 14.00
CA GLY A 817 27.16 11.28 14.62
C GLY A 817 27.52 9.84 14.92
N GLY A 818 28.78 9.50 14.77
CA GLY A 818 29.27 8.15 15.07
C GLY A 818 30.79 8.10 15.12
N ASN A 819 31.31 7.01 15.65
CA ASN A 819 32.75 6.75 15.69
C ASN A 819 33.00 5.24 15.81
N ALA A 820 34.26 4.86 15.60
CA ALA A 820 34.75 3.51 15.78
C ALA A 820 36.03 3.50 16.58
N TRP A 821 36.25 2.45 17.36
CA TRP A 821 37.42 2.29 18.21
C TRP A 821 38.06 0.91 18.02
N THR A 822 39.37 0.91 17.88
CA THR A 822 40.18 -0.32 17.78
C THR A 822 40.39 -1.02 19.12
N ASP A 823 40.10 -0.35 20.25
CA ASP A 823 40.11 -0.90 21.57
C ASP A 823 38.84 -0.54 22.32
N VAL A 824 38.11 -1.54 22.80
CA VAL A 824 36.86 -1.38 23.57
C VAL A 824 37.10 -0.54 24.85
N LYS A 825 38.28 -0.56 25.42
CA LYS A 825 38.64 0.25 26.62
C LYS A 825 38.63 1.76 26.33
N LYS A 826 38.79 2.14 25.06
CA LYS A 826 38.77 3.54 24.61
C LYS A 826 37.37 3.99 24.15
N PHE A 827 36.37 3.13 24.27
CA PHE A 827 35.01 3.43 23.86
C PHE A 827 34.44 4.62 24.63
N ASN A 828 34.09 5.67 23.91
CA ASN A 828 33.41 6.85 24.44
C ASN A 828 32.30 7.25 23.43
N PRO A 829 31.03 6.94 23.70
CA PRO A 829 29.93 7.16 22.75
C PRO A 829 29.71 8.64 22.41
N PHE A 830 30.28 9.57 23.15
CA PHE A 830 30.15 11.01 22.91
C PHE A 830 31.30 11.59 22.06
N ASP A 831 32.38 10.82 21.84
CA ASP A 831 33.41 11.21 20.87
C ASP A 831 32.98 10.84 19.46
N MET A 832 32.14 11.71 18.86
CA MET A 832 31.49 11.45 17.58
C MET A 832 32.05 12.30 16.44
N LYS A 833 32.24 11.65 15.30
CA LYS A 833 32.40 12.29 14.00
C LYS A 833 31.02 12.64 13.49
N ARG A 834 30.78 13.90 13.17
CA ARG A 834 29.45 14.46 12.92
C ARG A 834 29.22 14.73 11.44
N SER A 835 27.99 14.54 11.00
CA SER A 835 27.52 14.90 9.65
C SER A 835 26.11 15.46 9.68
N ALA A 836 25.74 16.15 8.63
CA ALA A 836 24.38 16.58 8.38
C ALA A 836 24.06 16.44 6.90
N GLY A 837 22.80 16.24 6.57
CA GLY A 837 22.42 16.02 5.18
C GLY A 837 20.92 16.04 4.96
N VAL A 838 20.57 15.84 3.70
CA VAL A 838 19.19 15.75 3.22
C VAL A 838 19.08 14.57 2.26
N GLY A 839 17.87 14.03 2.15
CA GLY A 839 17.63 12.90 1.24
C GLY A 839 16.18 12.73 0.86
N VAL A 840 15.97 11.81 -0.07
CA VAL A 840 14.66 11.39 -0.54
C VAL A 840 14.57 9.87 -0.53
N ARG A 841 13.42 9.36 -0.12
CA ARG A 841 13.08 7.94 -0.16
C ARG A 841 11.88 7.71 -1.03
N ILE A 842 11.92 6.64 -1.81
CA ILE A 842 10.84 6.18 -2.68
C ILE A 842 10.63 4.70 -2.41
N LEU A 843 9.46 4.34 -1.95
CA LEU A 843 9.04 2.95 -1.81
C LEU A 843 8.26 2.54 -3.07
N LEU A 844 8.75 1.53 -3.77
CA LEU A 844 8.11 0.94 -4.95
C LEU A 844 7.71 -0.51 -4.66
N PRO A 845 6.51 -0.97 -5.06
CA PRO A 845 5.96 -2.27 -4.66
C PRO A 845 6.83 -3.47 -5.03
N MET A 846 7.52 -3.43 -6.17
CA MET A 846 8.33 -4.55 -6.67
C MET A 846 9.83 -4.41 -6.40
N VAL A 847 10.31 -3.21 -6.13
CA VAL A 847 11.74 -2.87 -5.99
C VAL A 847 12.13 -2.66 -4.52
N GLY A 848 11.16 -2.34 -3.68
CA GLY A 848 11.39 -1.99 -2.27
C GLY A 848 11.74 -0.51 -2.07
N LEU A 849 12.45 -0.22 -0.98
CA LEU A 849 12.85 1.13 -0.62
C LEU A 849 14.10 1.55 -1.41
N MET A 850 14.01 2.66 -2.09
CA MET A 850 15.12 3.30 -2.78
C MET A 850 15.34 4.70 -2.20
N GLY A 851 16.59 5.18 -2.23
CA GLY A 851 16.87 6.53 -1.76
C GLY A 851 18.18 7.10 -2.24
N ILE A 852 18.26 8.41 -2.14
CA ILE A 852 19.47 9.18 -2.40
C ILE A 852 19.62 10.17 -1.25
N ASP A 853 20.78 10.18 -0.62
CA ASP A 853 21.18 11.16 0.40
C ASP A 853 22.37 11.96 -0.07
N TRP A 854 22.31 13.26 0.13
CA TRP A 854 23.48 14.11 0.15
C TRP A 854 23.82 14.43 1.61
N ALA A 855 25.07 14.20 1.98
CA ALA A 855 25.56 14.41 3.34
C ALA A 855 26.92 15.12 3.35
N TYR A 856 27.14 15.92 4.36
CA TYR A 856 28.41 16.59 4.60
C TYR A 856 28.99 16.16 5.95
N GLY A 857 30.14 15.45 5.89
CA GLY A 857 30.93 15.08 7.07
C GLY A 857 31.83 16.23 7.50
N PHE A 858 31.67 16.68 8.76
CA PHE A 858 32.39 17.86 9.25
C PHE A 858 33.87 17.62 9.51
N GLN A 859 34.27 16.38 9.85
CA GLN A 859 35.65 16.00 10.02
C GLN A 859 36.22 15.46 8.70
N LYS A 860 36.89 16.34 7.94
CA LYS A 860 37.42 15.99 6.61
C LYS A 860 38.56 15.01 6.65
N TYR A 861 39.40 15.09 7.69
CA TYR A 861 40.57 14.23 7.89
C TYR A 861 40.47 13.53 9.21
N ILE A 862 40.73 12.23 9.22
CA ILE A 862 40.68 11.40 10.41
C ILE A 862 42.07 10.81 10.61
N SER A 863 42.60 10.92 11.85
CA SER A 863 43.91 10.38 12.19
C SER A 863 43.95 8.88 11.91
N GLY A 864 44.90 8.46 11.11
CA GLY A 864 45.08 7.08 10.73
C GLY A 864 44.48 6.69 9.38
N TYR A 865 43.67 7.55 8.76
CA TYR A 865 43.30 7.40 7.36
C TYR A 865 44.34 8.07 6.46
N SER A 866 44.57 7.54 5.26
CA SER A 866 45.68 8.04 4.37
C SER A 866 45.78 9.56 4.36
N ASN A 867 46.96 10.12 4.56
CA ASN A 867 47.24 11.56 4.68
C ASN A 867 46.78 12.42 3.49
N LYS A 868 46.32 11.81 2.38
CA LYS A 868 45.85 12.48 1.19
C LYS A 868 44.38 12.26 0.86
N SER A 869 43.72 11.32 1.52
CA SER A 869 42.30 10.99 1.28
C SER A 869 41.42 11.70 2.29
N ARG A 870 40.34 12.33 1.80
CA ARG A 870 39.29 12.91 2.67
C ARG A 870 38.41 11.81 3.16
N ALA A 871 38.37 11.56 4.47
CA ALA A 871 37.40 10.63 5.09
C ALA A 871 35.99 11.20 5.10
N GLY A 872 35.82 12.49 5.33
CA GLY A 872 34.56 13.21 5.34
C GLY A 872 34.51 14.35 4.33
N GLY A 873 33.32 14.97 4.20
CA GLY A 873 33.09 16.06 3.26
C GLY A 873 31.75 15.85 2.53
N SER A 874 31.58 16.43 1.36
CA SER A 874 30.38 16.24 0.53
C SER A 874 30.38 14.87 -0.10
N GLN A 875 29.37 14.05 0.25
CA GLN A 875 29.19 12.68 -0.21
C GLN A 875 27.75 12.47 -0.68
N PHE A 876 27.58 11.66 -1.72
CA PHE A 876 26.29 11.14 -2.15
C PHE A 876 26.19 9.65 -1.79
N HIS A 877 25.07 9.25 -1.20
CA HIS A 877 24.81 7.88 -0.81
C HIS A 877 23.55 7.37 -1.50
N PHE A 878 23.63 6.22 -2.12
CA PHE A 878 22.50 5.55 -2.76
C PHE A 878 22.03 4.39 -1.86
N ILE A 879 20.72 4.22 -1.78
CA ILE A 879 20.09 3.20 -0.96
C ILE A 879 19.18 2.36 -1.85
N ILE A 880 19.32 1.04 -1.77
CA ILE A 880 18.47 0.09 -2.48
C ILE A 880 18.13 -1.05 -1.52
N GLY A 881 16.83 -1.23 -1.22
CA GLY A 881 16.31 -2.36 -0.47
C GLY A 881 16.40 -2.29 1.05
N GLN A 882 17.30 -1.53 1.63
CA GLN A 882 17.42 -1.34 3.08
C GLN A 882 17.52 0.14 3.44
N GLU A 883 17.02 0.49 4.62
CA GLU A 883 17.18 1.82 5.19
C GLU A 883 18.50 1.88 5.98
N PHE A 884 19.18 3.04 5.95
CA PHE A 884 20.36 3.30 6.78
C PHE A 884 20.11 2.98 8.25
#